data_5052165acae05176470bb016e5b8a632
#
_entry.id   5052165acae05176470bb016e5b8a632
#
_cell.length_a   1.000
_cell.length_b   1.000
_cell.length_c   1.000
_cell.angle_alpha   90.00
_cell.angle_beta   90.00
_cell.angle_gamma   90.00
#
_symmetry.space_group_name_H-M   'P 1'
#
loop_
_entity.id
_entity.type
_entity.pdbx_description
1 polymer ?
#
loop_
_entity_poly.entity_id
_entity_poly.type
_entity_poly.pdbx_seq_one_letter_code
_entity_poly.pdbx_strand_id
1 'polypeptide(L)'
;MTSSEDGFWFNRLIEYWTLPEPEQVLDHVRRGHVQVVQMGNFGPDFYSLADDSDVERSWAGMPVVGIEENLERAENLIPRVQAAGARVVGQLSSTLHYGDHETGLGLFGDVWGRMWTADLLGAPPADSVSDGLALEASGEPARRAIEGRPYFSYRGCISNPCWLATLKAMVRKGISLGLDGFNTTHNYEGFCGCEYCADIIRARMLQAFSGDELHTLFATDLADVTDVRAPRDDAPDDLQHRYRVILEQAAARRRKDAFDEVFIDYGRSLRPGLLAAQWYHKYGMRVNDERAALPADLWGRGEDYIWYSQGPYRWGSSIEQGFIADMGLNARHMHAAGGGRPFVINKYDYRRWRVWAGEAAAHGAASPCYHAGPPHANQEETTRIAPEDYYGPIIRYQRFLAEHEELLHPASPLSQIGLVYPRRAEREGETDYLDALKRIAEWLEDAHVLYDILFDDQLTERAGDFRSLILPDIRRLSDTEIANLHRHVAAGGGLVVAGATGSLQADGRPRDSDPLFSRSSGSVYRWTSTDWQPQTKTIRTLQGDPEMPVYSRLPDDAGGQQLIAAIEKTCGGYWLRTDAPWSVRTRAWRARDTAAIPVHWINYRQDEAAAIEIPIPVGPIHVDLRLPDDVQLDRIEWRYPEMKEAITLDHAFADGRVTFEIPRLIVYGMSVIRLQPS
;
A
#
# COMPACT_ATOMS: atom_id res chain seq x y z
N MET A 1 24.66 17.35 -3.42
CA MET A 1 23.21 17.13 -3.39
C MET A 1 22.66 18.08 -2.35
N THR A 2 21.98 19.10 -2.79
CA THR A 2 21.38 20.12 -1.94
C THR A 2 20.22 19.49 -1.17
N SER A 3 20.19 19.67 0.14
CA SER A 3 19.02 19.43 0.97
C SER A 3 17.96 20.44 0.53
N SER A 4 17.12 20.07 -0.43
CA SER A 4 15.96 20.86 -0.78
C SER A 4 14.90 20.65 0.31
N GLU A 5 14.15 21.68 0.62
CA GLU A 5 12.92 21.61 1.44
C GLU A 5 11.84 20.69 0.81
N ASP A 6 12.10 20.18 -0.41
CA ASP A 6 11.32 19.16 -1.09
C ASP A 6 11.73 17.77 -0.58
N GLY A 7 10.79 17.07 0.05
CA GLY A 7 11.00 15.76 0.65
C GLY A 7 11.56 14.72 -0.34
N PHE A 8 12.13 13.65 0.19
CA PHE A 8 12.60 12.50 -0.59
C PHE A 8 11.48 11.95 -1.48
N TRP A 9 11.72 11.82 -2.79
CA TRP A 9 10.82 11.20 -3.76
C TRP A 9 11.58 10.31 -4.72
N PHE A 10 10.95 9.23 -5.18
CA PHE A 10 11.52 8.31 -6.16
C PHE A 10 10.42 7.54 -6.90
N ASN A 11 10.73 7.04 -8.08
CA ASN A 11 9.85 6.20 -8.89
C ASN A 11 10.55 4.98 -9.53
N ARG A 12 11.85 4.80 -9.25
CA ARG A 12 12.66 3.69 -9.79
C ARG A 12 13.35 2.95 -8.66
N LEU A 13 12.95 1.70 -8.48
CA LEU A 13 13.39 0.84 -7.39
C LEU A 13 13.72 -0.56 -7.91
N ILE A 14 14.77 -1.16 -7.33
CA ILE A 14 15.05 -2.59 -7.45
C ILE A 14 14.97 -3.25 -6.08
N GLU A 15 14.46 -4.46 -6.03
CA GLU A 15 14.45 -5.27 -4.82
C GLU A 15 15.25 -6.57 -5.00
N TYR A 16 16.08 -6.85 -4.01
CA TYR A 16 16.78 -8.12 -3.84
C TYR A 16 16.47 -8.67 -2.45
N TRP A 17 15.99 -9.88 -2.40
CA TRP A 17 15.68 -10.53 -1.10
C TRP A 17 16.94 -10.99 -0.37
N THR A 18 18.03 -11.19 -1.11
CA THR A 18 19.34 -11.51 -0.59
C THR A 18 20.34 -10.44 -1.04
N LEU A 19 21.59 -10.55 -0.64
CA LEU A 19 22.65 -9.70 -1.19
C LEU A 19 22.94 -10.12 -2.64
N PRO A 20 22.74 -9.22 -3.61
CA PRO A 20 22.95 -9.53 -5.03
C PRO A 20 24.42 -9.64 -5.39
N GLU A 21 24.70 -10.23 -6.56
CA GLU A 21 26.03 -10.16 -7.18
C GLU A 21 26.34 -8.72 -7.62
N PRO A 22 27.51 -8.17 -7.22
CA PRO A 22 27.82 -6.75 -7.40
C PRO A 22 27.65 -6.23 -8.82
N GLU A 23 28.18 -6.95 -9.81
CA GLU A 23 28.16 -6.47 -11.21
C GLU A 23 26.75 -6.43 -11.79
N GLN A 24 25.88 -7.35 -11.37
CA GLN A 24 24.48 -7.37 -11.81
C GLN A 24 23.72 -6.14 -11.31
N VAL A 25 23.81 -5.85 -10.02
CA VAL A 25 23.10 -4.69 -9.45
C VAL A 25 23.66 -3.39 -9.99
N LEU A 26 24.98 -3.27 -10.15
CA LEU A 26 25.62 -2.07 -10.68
C LEU A 26 25.26 -1.82 -12.15
N ASP A 27 25.20 -2.86 -12.98
CA ASP A 27 24.73 -2.75 -14.36
C ASP A 27 23.28 -2.24 -14.42
N HIS A 28 22.41 -2.86 -13.61
CA HIS A 28 20.99 -2.44 -13.57
C HIS A 28 20.84 -0.99 -13.06
N VAL A 29 21.50 -0.62 -11.97
CA VAL A 29 21.46 0.75 -11.42
C VAL A 29 21.84 1.77 -12.47
N ARG A 30 22.93 1.53 -13.20
CA ARG A 30 23.40 2.45 -14.25
C ARG A 30 22.46 2.51 -15.45
N ARG A 31 22.00 1.37 -15.92
CA ARG A 31 21.14 1.27 -17.13
C ARG A 31 19.72 1.75 -16.89
N GLY A 32 19.17 1.49 -15.71
CA GLY A 32 17.82 1.88 -15.33
C GLY A 32 17.74 3.23 -14.61
N HIS A 33 18.87 3.89 -14.34
CA HIS A 33 18.92 5.12 -13.52
C HIS A 33 18.15 4.93 -12.20
N VAL A 34 18.41 3.80 -11.53
CA VAL A 34 17.70 3.40 -10.31
C VAL A 34 18.03 4.35 -9.16
N GLN A 35 17.03 4.76 -8.42
CA GLN A 35 17.17 5.70 -7.30
C GLN A 35 17.27 5.00 -5.95
N VAL A 36 16.64 3.83 -5.81
CA VAL A 36 16.62 3.06 -4.57
C VAL A 36 16.88 1.59 -4.87
N VAL A 37 17.82 1.01 -4.16
CA VAL A 37 18.08 -0.44 -4.14
C VAL A 37 17.73 -0.94 -2.75
N GLN A 38 16.69 -1.77 -2.66
CA GLN A 38 16.37 -2.51 -1.44
C GLN A 38 17.07 -3.86 -1.52
N MET A 39 17.84 -4.23 -0.50
CA MET A 39 18.57 -5.49 -0.53
C MET A 39 18.72 -6.15 0.83
N GLY A 40 18.87 -7.46 0.77
CA GLY A 40 19.19 -8.30 1.91
C GLY A 40 18.09 -8.28 2.95
N ASN A 41 18.35 -8.95 4.04
CA ASN A 41 17.55 -8.87 5.23
C ASN A 41 18.48 -8.68 6.42
N PHE A 42 18.43 -7.53 7.04
CA PHE A 42 19.33 -7.12 8.14
C PHE A 42 18.66 -7.29 9.52
N GLY A 43 17.60 -8.08 9.59
CA GLY A 43 16.85 -8.36 10.79
C GLY A 43 17.17 -9.71 11.43
N PRO A 44 16.36 -10.16 12.40
CA PRO A 44 16.58 -11.41 13.14
C PRO A 44 16.73 -12.65 12.25
N ASP A 45 16.03 -12.72 11.15
CA ASP A 45 16.11 -13.80 10.19
C ASP A 45 17.44 -13.82 9.40
N PHE A 46 18.11 -12.69 9.22
CA PHE A 46 19.46 -12.63 8.69
C PHE A 46 20.48 -13.39 9.56
N TYR A 47 20.32 -13.28 10.87
CA TYR A 47 21.24 -13.89 11.82
C TYR A 47 20.86 -15.31 12.22
N SER A 48 19.57 -15.65 12.15
CA SER A 48 19.03 -16.85 12.80
C SER A 48 19.46 -18.16 12.18
N LEU A 49 19.78 -18.20 10.88
CA LEU A 49 20.02 -19.44 10.13
C LEU A 49 21.33 -19.38 9.33
N ALA A 50 22.26 -18.53 9.76
CA ALA A 50 23.45 -18.19 9.02
C ALA A 50 24.38 -19.37 8.64
N ASP A 51 24.30 -20.48 9.38
CA ASP A 51 25.18 -21.65 9.17
C ASP A 51 24.44 -22.88 8.68
N ASP A 52 23.16 -22.77 8.40
CA ASP A 52 22.36 -23.91 7.96
C ASP A 52 22.12 -23.87 6.44
N SER A 53 22.85 -24.73 5.70
CA SER A 53 22.73 -24.83 4.25
C SER A 53 21.36 -25.36 3.80
N ASP A 54 20.64 -26.10 4.64
CA ASP A 54 19.31 -26.63 4.32
C ASP A 54 18.23 -25.55 4.40
N VAL A 55 18.54 -24.43 5.03
CA VAL A 55 17.67 -23.26 5.12
C VAL A 55 17.76 -22.38 3.88
N GLU A 56 18.68 -22.65 2.98
CA GLU A 56 18.91 -21.88 1.75
C GLU A 56 17.65 -21.59 0.91
N ARG A 57 16.53 -22.18 1.23
CA ARG A 57 15.26 -22.01 0.53
C ARG A 57 14.10 -21.87 1.49
N SER A 58 14.23 -21.05 2.53
CA SER A 58 13.05 -20.65 3.27
C SER A 58 12.03 -20.06 2.30
N TRP A 59 10.75 -20.18 2.61
CA TRP A 59 9.70 -19.64 1.74
C TRP A 59 9.88 -18.14 1.44
N ALA A 60 10.61 -17.42 2.25
CA ALA A 60 10.97 -16.03 2.05
C ALA A 60 12.24 -15.83 1.22
N GLY A 61 12.89 -16.93 0.75
CA GLY A 61 14.09 -16.85 -0.06
C GLY A 61 15.30 -16.27 0.67
N MET A 62 15.34 -16.39 1.99
CA MET A 62 16.38 -15.80 2.82
C MET A 62 17.20 -16.86 3.53
N PRO A 63 18.26 -17.35 2.89
CA PRO A 63 19.30 -17.98 3.62
C PRO A 63 20.50 -17.06 3.66
N VAL A 64 21.05 -17.00 4.76
CA VAL A 64 22.33 -16.34 4.91
C VAL A 64 23.28 -17.38 5.48
N VAL A 65 24.04 -17.99 4.62
CA VAL A 65 25.13 -18.85 5.03
C VAL A 65 26.34 -17.96 5.33
N GLY A 66 26.80 -17.97 6.59
CA GLY A 66 27.97 -17.20 7.04
C GLY A 66 27.66 -15.73 7.36
N ILE A 67 27.48 -15.40 8.63
CA ILE A 67 27.22 -14.01 9.10
C ILE A 67 28.36 -13.10 8.64
N GLU A 68 29.61 -13.49 8.88
CA GLU A 68 30.80 -12.70 8.59
C GLU A 68 30.95 -12.45 7.09
N GLU A 69 30.80 -13.46 6.25
CA GLU A 69 30.89 -13.34 4.80
C GLU A 69 29.83 -12.42 4.22
N ASN A 70 28.60 -12.49 4.75
CA ASN A 70 27.52 -11.63 4.28
C ASN A 70 27.66 -10.20 4.74
N LEU A 71 28.18 -9.97 5.95
CA LEU A 71 28.52 -8.62 6.42
C LEU A 71 29.66 -8.03 5.59
N GLU A 72 30.72 -8.79 5.28
CA GLU A 72 31.79 -8.37 4.39
C GLU A 72 31.29 -8.05 2.97
N ARG A 73 30.42 -8.90 2.41
CA ARG A 73 29.77 -8.65 1.13
C ARG A 73 28.95 -7.36 1.15
N ALA A 74 28.16 -7.13 2.20
CA ALA A 74 27.36 -5.92 2.35
C ALA A 74 28.27 -4.68 2.46
N GLU A 75 29.33 -4.73 3.26
CA GLU A 75 30.30 -3.64 3.45
C GLU A 75 30.97 -3.26 2.13
N ASN A 76 31.30 -4.23 1.29
CA ASN A 76 31.90 -4.01 -0.02
C ASN A 76 30.88 -3.53 -1.08
N LEU A 77 29.64 -4.02 -1.04
CA LEU A 77 28.62 -3.75 -2.06
C LEU A 77 27.96 -2.39 -1.87
N ILE A 78 27.57 -2.04 -0.65
CA ILE A 78 26.78 -0.84 -0.35
C ILE A 78 27.43 0.43 -0.89
N PRO A 79 28.72 0.74 -0.61
CA PRO A 79 29.36 1.93 -1.15
C PRO A 79 29.44 1.97 -2.68
N ARG A 80 29.56 0.82 -3.34
CA ARG A 80 29.62 0.74 -4.80
C ARG A 80 28.27 1.09 -5.43
N VAL A 81 27.16 0.62 -4.84
CA VAL A 81 25.81 0.95 -5.29
C VAL A 81 25.52 2.45 -5.08
N GLN A 82 25.93 2.99 -3.93
CA GLN A 82 25.81 4.43 -3.65
C GLN A 82 26.65 5.28 -4.62
N ALA A 83 27.88 4.85 -4.93
CA ALA A 83 28.72 5.50 -5.94
C ALA A 83 28.11 5.45 -7.36
N ALA A 84 27.28 4.45 -7.65
CA ALA A 84 26.51 4.37 -8.90
C ALA A 84 25.27 5.28 -8.92
N GLY A 85 24.95 5.96 -7.81
CA GLY A 85 23.89 6.98 -7.71
C GLY A 85 22.62 6.54 -7.00
N ALA A 86 22.50 5.31 -6.53
CA ALA A 86 21.32 4.82 -5.82
C ALA A 86 21.47 4.88 -4.30
N ARG A 87 20.37 5.10 -3.59
CA ARG A 87 20.27 4.86 -2.15
C ARG A 87 20.14 3.37 -1.88
N VAL A 88 20.74 2.90 -0.78
CA VAL A 88 20.68 1.49 -0.37
C VAL A 88 19.84 1.36 0.89
N VAL A 89 18.72 0.65 0.79
CA VAL A 89 17.80 0.40 1.89
C VAL A 89 17.86 -1.08 2.26
N GLY A 90 18.13 -1.36 3.54
CA GLY A 90 18.11 -2.72 4.08
C GLY A 90 16.68 -3.17 4.40
N GLN A 91 16.30 -4.36 3.98
CA GLN A 91 15.09 -4.98 4.49
C GLN A 91 15.34 -5.49 5.91
N LEU A 92 14.38 -5.30 6.81
CA LEU A 92 14.46 -5.79 8.17
C LEU A 92 13.10 -6.35 8.61
N SER A 93 13.04 -7.64 8.88
CA SER A 93 11.90 -8.24 9.54
C SER A 93 11.91 -7.85 11.02
N SER A 94 10.85 -7.18 11.50
CA SER A 94 10.83 -6.67 12.87
C SER A 94 10.48 -7.72 13.91
N THR A 95 9.86 -8.84 13.52
CA THR A 95 9.40 -9.84 14.48
C THR A 95 9.84 -11.25 14.15
N LEU A 96 10.00 -11.58 12.86
CA LEU A 96 10.16 -12.94 12.40
C LEU A 96 11.60 -13.44 12.49
N HIS A 97 11.81 -14.63 13.02
CA HIS A 97 13.03 -15.41 12.89
C HIS A 97 12.72 -16.90 12.81
N TYR A 98 13.70 -17.68 12.37
CA TYR A 98 13.57 -19.13 12.16
C TYR A 98 14.46 -19.90 13.10
N GLY A 99 14.05 -21.10 13.46
CA GLY A 99 14.83 -21.98 14.32
C GLY A 99 13.99 -23.06 14.99
N ASP A 100 14.57 -23.72 15.96
CA ASP A 100 13.88 -24.66 16.83
C ASP A 100 14.47 -24.63 18.23
N HIS A 101 13.67 -24.27 19.22
CA HIS A 101 14.11 -24.15 20.61
C HIS A 101 14.40 -25.51 21.26
N GLU A 102 13.81 -26.61 20.76
CA GLU A 102 14.01 -27.96 21.30
C GLU A 102 15.35 -28.54 20.86
N THR A 103 15.76 -28.27 19.62
CA THR A 103 17.02 -28.75 19.05
C THR A 103 18.16 -27.73 19.15
N GLY A 104 17.86 -26.49 19.53
CA GLY A 104 18.83 -25.40 19.57
C GLY A 104 19.21 -24.84 18.20
N LEU A 105 18.37 -25.06 17.17
CA LEU A 105 18.62 -24.54 15.84
C LEU A 105 18.36 -23.02 15.78
N GLY A 106 19.17 -22.33 15.02
CA GLY A 106 19.05 -20.89 14.80
C GLY A 106 19.46 -20.08 16.03
N LEU A 107 18.71 -19.02 16.37
CA LEU A 107 19.02 -18.15 17.50
C LEU A 107 18.92 -18.84 18.87
N PHE A 108 18.37 -20.03 18.95
CA PHE A 108 18.29 -20.83 20.18
C PHE A 108 19.57 -21.60 20.52
N GLY A 109 20.51 -21.67 19.58
CA GLY A 109 21.80 -22.33 19.77
C GLY A 109 22.94 -21.35 19.99
N ASP A 110 24.10 -21.73 19.52
CA ASP A 110 25.33 -20.94 19.63
C ASP A 110 25.32 -19.65 18.78
N VAL A 111 24.43 -19.56 17.79
CA VAL A 111 24.26 -18.37 16.93
C VAL A 111 23.98 -17.13 17.75
N TRP A 112 23.12 -17.23 18.78
CA TRP A 112 22.85 -16.08 19.68
C TRP A 112 24.10 -15.54 20.32
N GLY A 113 24.94 -16.40 20.88
CA GLY A 113 26.21 -15.98 21.49
C GLY A 113 27.18 -15.37 20.49
N ARG A 114 27.29 -15.94 19.31
CA ARG A 114 28.22 -15.48 18.27
C ARG A 114 27.85 -14.11 17.68
N MET A 115 26.57 -13.77 17.59
CA MET A 115 26.16 -12.48 17.07
C MET A 115 26.39 -11.32 18.05
N TRP A 116 26.57 -11.61 19.35
CA TRP A 116 26.77 -10.59 20.39
C TRP A 116 28.26 -10.42 20.74
N THR A 117 29.03 -9.99 19.79
CA THR A 117 30.44 -9.60 19.97
C THR A 117 30.63 -8.11 19.76
N ALA A 118 31.76 -7.56 20.22
CA ALA A 118 32.05 -6.12 20.05
C ALA A 118 32.06 -5.68 18.58
N ASP A 119 32.48 -6.57 17.68
CA ASP A 119 32.60 -6.29 16.24
C ASP A 119 31.25 -6.48 15.49
N LEU A 120 30.30 -7.18 16.07
CA LEU A 120 28.98 -7.43 15.45
C LEU A 120 27.90 -6.56 16.08
N LEU A 121 27.18 -7.07 17.08
CA LEU A 121 26.02 -6.38 17.66
C LEU A 121 26.29 -5.75 19.03
N GLY A 122 27.46 -6.01 19.63
CA GLY A 122 27.83 -5.51 20.94
C GLY A 122 27.36 -6.42 22.08
N ALA A 123 27.05 -5.82 23.23
CA ALA A 123 26.57 -6.59 24.39
C ALA A 123 25.16 -7.14 24.15
N PRO A 124 24.89 -8.40 24.56
CA PRO A 124 23.56 -8.98 24.43
C PRO A 124 22.54 -8.26 25.33
N PRO A 125 21.30 -8.07 24.88
CA PRO A 125 20.24 -7.49 25.70
C PRO A 125 19.67 -8.47 26.73
N ALA A 126 19.91 -9.77 26.56
CA ALA A 126 19.48 -10.86 27.42
C ALA A 126 20.38 -12.09 27.20
N ASP A 127 20.29 -13.06 28.10
CA ASP A 127 21.10 -14.28 28.04
C ASP A 127 20.65 -15.21 26.88
N SER A 128 19.38 -15.14 26.52
CA SER A 128 18.79 -15.97 25.47
C SER A 128 17.83 -15.15 24.60
N VAL A 129 17.69 -15.57 23.32
CA VAL A 129 16.63 -15.04 22.43
C VAL A 129 15.23 -15.28 23.04
N SER A 130 15.06 -16.31 23.83
CA SER A 130 13.79 -16.68 24.47
C SER A 130 13.24 -15.56 25.37
N ASP A 131 14.10 -14.72 25.94
CA ASP A 131 13.70 -13.61 26.80
C ASP A 131 12.98 -12.49 26.05
N GLY A 132 13.11 -12.45 24.72
CA GLY A 132 12.50 -11.45 23.85
C GLY A 132 11.31 -11.95 23.02
N LEU A 133 10.95 -13.24 23.10
CA LEU A 133 9.95 -13.83 22.23
C LEU A 133 8.50 -13.46 22.59
N ALA A 134 7.64 -13.53 21.59
CA ALA A 134 6.21 -13.57 21.77
C ALA A 134 5.80 -14.92 22.38
N LEU A 135 4.91 -14.90 23.37
CA LEU A 135 4.46 -16.08 24.10
C LEU A 135 2.98 -16.38 23.80
N GLU A 136 2.65 -17.67 23.81
CA GLU A 136 1.27 -18.12 23.90
C GLU A 136 0.69 -17.86 25.31
N ALA A 137 -0.61 -18.08 25.51
CA ALA A 137 -1.24 -17.98 26.82
C ALA A 137 -0.66 -18.98 27.84
N SER A 138 -0.11 -20.09 27.38
CA SER A 138 0.58 -21.11 28.20
C SER A 138 1.95 -20.66 28.74
N GLY A 139 2.50 -19.55 28.21
CA GLY A 139 3.86 -19.10 28.48
C GLY A 139 4.92 -19.70 27.54
N GLU A 140 4.53 -20.61 26.65
CA GLU A 140 5.43 -21.18 25.65
C GLU A 140 5.70 -20.21 24.50
N PRO A 141 6.87 -20.22 23.85
CA PRO A 141 7.16 -19.39 22.70
C PRO A 141 6.15 -19.60 21.55
N ALA A 142 5.55 -18.52 21.08
CA ALA A 142 4.66 -18.54 19.93
C ALA A 142 5.43 -18.94 18.67
N ARG A 143 5.07 -20.10 18.08
CA ARG A 143 5.74 -20.65 16.91
C ARG A 143 4.76 -21.16 15.85
N ARG A 144 5.18 -21.15 14.61
CA ARG A 144 4.42 -21.70 13.49
C ARG A 144 5.27 -22.70 12.72
N ALA A 145 4.73 -23.90 12.52
CA ALA A 145 5.36 -24.91 11.66
C ALA A 145 5.44 -24.41 10.21
N ILE A 146 6.55 -24.73 9.56
CA ILE A 146 6.76 -24.48 8.13
C ILE A 146 6.70 -25.81 7.42
N GLU A 147 5.78 -25.93 6.47
CA GLU A 147 5.57 -27.19 5.75
C GLU A 147 6.85 -27.68 5.07
N GLY A 148 7.20 -28.95 5.31
CA GLY A 148 8.37 -29.61 4.75
C GLY A 148 9.71 -29.14 5.34
N ARG A 149 9.73 -28.41 6.47
CA ARG A 149 10.95 -27.95 7.12
C ARG A 149 11.09 -28.48 8.55
N PRO A 150 12.32 -28.77 9.01
CA PRO A 150 12.57 -29.25 10.38
C PRO A 150 12.65 -28.11 11.42
N TYR A 151 12.24 -26.91 11.07
CA TYR A 151 12.27 -25.74 11.93
C TYR A 151 10.96 -24.95 11.88
N PHE A 152 10.80 -24.02 12.80
CA PHE A 152 9.62 -23.19 12.99
C PHE A 152 9.93 -21.71 12.71
N SER A 153 8.92 -20.94 12.36
CA SER A 153 9.00 -19.49 12.48
C SER A 153 8.56 -19.06 13.88
N TYR A 154 9.39 -18.27 14.52
CA TYR A 154 9.15 -17.63 15.80
C TYR A 154 8.98 -16.14 15.63
N ARG A 155 8.45 -15.50 16.65
CA ARG A 155 8.21 -14.06 16.64
C ARG A 155 8.76 -13.40 17.88
N GLY A 156 9.48 -12.31 17.71
CA GLY A 156 9.87 -11.43 18.79
C GLY A 156 8.72 -10.53 19.21
N CYS A 157 8.61 -10.28 20.49
CA CYS A 157 7.58 -9.41 21.05
C CYS A 157 8.00 -7.95 20.98
N ILE A 158 7.36 -7.15 20.15
CA ILE A 158 7.63 -5.71 20.03
C ILE A 158 7.23 -4.88 21.26
N SER A 159 6.56 -5.47 22.23
CA SER A 159 6.32 -4.85 23.56
C SER A 159 7.44 -5.15 24.55
N ASN A 160 8.30 -6.12 24.26
CA ASN A 160 9.37 -6.57 25.14
C ASN A 160 10.65 -5.73 24.93
N PRO A 161 11.18 -5.08 25.97
CA PRO A 161 12.39 -4.27 25.88
C PRO A 161 13.62 -5.00 25.35
N CYS A 162 13.77 -6.31 25.65
CA CYS A 162 14.89 -7.12 25.15
C CYS A 162 14.83 -7.25 23.62
N TRP A 163 13.64 -7.47 23.07
CA TRP A 163 13.46 -7.56 21.62
C TRP A 163 13.72 -6.21 20.93
N LEU A 164 13.20 -5.11 21.49
CA LEU A 164 13.47 -3.77 20.93
C LEU A 164 14.96 -3.42 20.98
N ALA A 165 15.67 -3.82 22.05
CA ALA A 165 17.13 -3.64 22.12
C ALA A 165 17.87 -4.47 21.05
N THR A 166 17.40 -5.70 20.78
CA THR A 166 17.90 -6.55 19.70
C THR A 166 17.74 -5.85 18.34
N LEU A 167 16.56 -5.34 18.02
CA LEU A 167 16.31 -4.62 16.78
C LEU A 167 17.18 -3.36 16.67
N LYS A 168 17.32 -2.59 17.75
CA LYS A 168 18.21 -1.41 17.77
C LYS A 168 19.66 -1.76 17.50
N ALA A 169 20.17 -2.88 18.02
CA ALA A 169 21.52 -3.35 17.73
C ALA A 169 21.70 -3.70 16.25
N MET A 170 20.70 -4.37 15.62
CA MET A 170 20.72 -4.68 14.20
C MET A 170 20.65 -3.43 13.32
N VAL A 171 19.79 -2.46 13.69
CA VAL A 171 19.74 -1.15 13.02
C VAL A 171 21.08 -0.43 13.10
N ARG A 172 21.72 -0.39 14.27
CA ARG A 172 23.05 0.20 14.42
C ARG A 172 24.10 -0.47 13.53
N LYS A 173 24.10 -1.81 13.45
CA LYS A 173 25.02 -2.56 12.58
C LYS A 173 24.76 -2.24 11.11
N GLY A 174 23.53 -2.26 10.64
CA GLY A 174 23.19 -1.90 9.28
C GLY A 174 23.63 -0.47 8.90
N ILE A 175 23.44 0.50 9.81
CA ILE A 175 23.93 1.86 9.65
C ILE A 175 25.48 1.87 9.52
N SER A 176 26.17 1.10 10.34
CA SER A 176 27.65 1.02 10.30
C SER A 176 28.18 0.41 8.99
N LEU A 177 27.41 -0.45 8.33
CA LEU A 177 27.69 -0.98 6.99
C LEU A 177 27.42 0.03 5.87
N GLY A 178 26.81 1.18 6.18
CA GLY A 178 26.54 2.24 5.23
C GLY A 178 25.11 2.31 4.70
N LEU A 179 24.16 1.51 5.19
CA LEU A 179 22.77 1.57 4.74
C LEU A 179 22.21 2.98 4.86
N ASP A 180 21.49 3.44 3.83
CA ASP A 180 20.80 4.73 3.81
C ASP A 180 19.46 4.68 4.55
N GLY A 181 18.93 3.49 4.81
CA GLY A 181 17.67 3.32 5.49
C GLY A 181 17.24 1.87 5.69
N PHE A 182 16.04 1.70 6.23
CA PHE A 182 15.41 0.40 6.43
C PHE A 182 13.97 0.40 5.95
N ASN A 183 13.56 -0.71 5.33
CA ASN A 183 12.17 -1.05 5.09
C ASN A 183 11.80 -2.25 5.98
N THR A 184 10.89 -2.02 6.94
CA THR A 184 10.47 -3.07 7.89
C THR A 184 9.39 -3.95 7.29
N THR A 185 9.61 -5.26 7.39
CA THR A 185 8.62 -6.27 7.02
C THR A 185 8.09 -6.97 8.28
N HIS A 186 6.96 -7.68 8.12
CA HIS A 186 6.36 -8.49 9.18
C HIS A 186 6.07 -7.71 10.49
N ASN A 187 5.69 -6.43 10.35
CA ASN A 187 5.32 -5.54 11.45
C ASN A 187 3.79 -5.52 11.67
N TYR A 188 3.17 -6.68 11.79
CA TYR A 188 1.72 -6.82 11.88
C TYR A 188 1.24 -7.69 13.04
N GLU A 189 2.13 -8.01 13.96
CA GLU A 189 1.75 -8.84 15.11
C GLU A 189 0.87 -8.09 16.10
N GLY A 190 -0.11 -8.80 16.64
CA GLY A 190 -0.91 -8.37 17.76
C GLY A 190 -0.17 -8.52 19.10
N PHE A 191 -0.88 -8.36 20.20
CA PHE A 191 -0.38 -8.67 21.51
C PHE A 191 -0.24 -10.17 21.74
N CYS A 192 0.85 -10.57 22.39
CA CYS A 192 1.11 -11.94 22.80
C CYS A 192 0.77 -12.16 24.27
N GLY A 193 1.00 -13.38 24.79
CA GLY A 193 0.72 -13.77 26.19
C GLY A 193 1.77 -13.32 27.21
N CYS A 194 2.76 -12.51 26.85
CA CYS A 194 3.77 -12.04 27.79
C CYS A 194 3.24 -10.92 28.70
N GLU A 195 3.91 -10.71 29.83
CA GLU A 195 3.54 -9.69 30.82
C GLU A 195 3.54 -8.26 30.26
N TYR A 196 4.51 -7.91 29.41
CA TYR A 196 4.59 -6.59 28.78
C TYR A 196 3.36 -6.27 27.93
N CYS A 197 2.87 -7.26 27.16
CA CYS A 197 1.63 -7.13 26.41
C CYS A 197 0.42 -7.03 27.33
N ALA A 198 0.37 -7.88 28.35
CA ALA A 198 -0.74 -7.90 29.30
C ALA A 198 -0.86 -6.55 30.05
N ASP A 199 0.24 -5.94 30.45
CA ASP A 199 0.25 -4.65 31.13
C ASP A 199 -0.25 -3.51 30.23
N ILE A 200 0.16 -3.48 28.96
CA ILE A 200 -0.34 -2.51 27.97
C ILE A 200 -1.85 -2.68 27.76
N ILE A 201 -2.32 -3.91 27.63
CA ILE A 201 -3.75 -4.22 27.46
C ILE A 201 -4.52 -3.77 28.71
N ARG A 202 -4.08 -4.18 29.91
CA ARG A 202 -4.74 -3.79 31.18
C ARG A 202 -4.86 -2.27 31.30
N ALA A 203 -3.76 -1.56 31.09
CA ALA A 203 -3.76 -0.10 31.15
C ALA A 203 -4.74 0.54 30.16
N ARG A 204 -4.83 0.01 28.95
CA ARG A 204 -5.73 0.51 27.91
C ARG A 204 -7.20 0.21 28.22
N MET A 205 -7.49 -1.01 28.71
CA MET A 205 -8.86 -1.43 29.01
C MET A 205 -9.44 -0.73 30.24
N LEU A 206 -8.62 -0.48 31.25
CA LEU A 206 -9.02 0.34 32.43
C LEU A 206 -9.37 1.79 32.06
N GLN A 207 -8.84 2.32 30.96
CA GLN A 207 -9.23 3.65 30.45
C GLN A 207 -10.52 3.64 29.65
N ALA A 208 -10.85 2.51 29.02
CA ALA A 208 -11.93 2.41 28.05
C ALA A 208 -13.22 1.80 28.59
N PHE A 209 -13.13 1.03 29.68
CA PHE A 209 -14.26 0.30 30.28
C PHE A 209 -14.39 0.62 31.76
N SER A 210 -15.62 0.57 32.25
CA SER A 210 -15.88 0.58 33.69
C SER A 210 -15.50 -0.76 34.35
N GLY A 211 -15.31 -0.76 35.67
CA GLY A 211 -15.05 -1.99 36.40
C GLY A 211 -16.14 -3.06 36.25
N ASP A 212 -17.40 -2.64 36.22
CA ASP A 212 -18.54 -3.56 36.03
C ASP A 212 -18.54 -4.19 34.61
N GLU A 213 -18.22 -3.42 33.57
CA GLU A 213 -18.07 -3.94 32.21
C GLU A 213 -16.92 -4.94 32.11
N LEU A 214 -15.76 -4.64 32.73
CA LEU A 214 -14.63 -5.56 32.77
C LEU A 214 -14.94 -6.83 33.57
N HIS A 215 -15.64 -6.70 34.68
CA HIS A 215 -16.10 -7.87 35.42
C HIS A 215 -17.10 -8.71 34.63
N THR A 216 -17.97 -8.09 33.86
CA THR A 216 -18.87 -8.79 32.93
C THR A 216 -18.11 -9.54 31.86
N LEU A 217 -17.03 -8.96 31.33
CA LEU A 217 -16.18 -9.58 30.28
C LEU A 217 -15.36 -10.76 30.80
N PHE A 218 -14.89 -10.73 32.05
CA PHE A 218 -13.90 -11.70 32.57
C PHE A 218 -14.36 -12.50 33.80
N ALA A 219 -15.50 -12.16 34.41
CA ALA A 219 -16.02 -12.74 35.67
C ALA A 219 -15.06 -12.65 36.87
N THR A 220 -14.04 -11.82 36.79
CA THR A 220 -13.04 -11.53 37.84
C THR A 220 -12.46 -10.14 37.62
N ASP A 221 -11.67 -9.66 38.56
CA ASP A 221 -10.94 -8.41 38.38
C ASP A 221 -9.91 -8.55 37.25
N LEU A 222 -9.77 -7.54 36.43
CA LEU A 222 -8.85 -7.56 35.27
C LEU A 222 -7.39 -7.85 35.68
N ALA A 223 -7.01 -7.48 36.90
CA ALA A 223 -5.67 -7.76 37.47
C ALA A 223 -5.41 -9.26 37.64
N ASP A 224 -6.45 -10.05 37.92
CA ASP A 224 -6.37 -11.50 38.15
C ASP A 224 -6.58 -12.34 36.86
N VAL A 225 -6.83 -11.70 35.74
CA VAL A 225 -7.03 -12.38 34.43
C VAL A 225 -5.68 -12.83 33.89
N THR A 226 -5.55 -14.14 33.65
CA THR A 226 -4.32 -14.72 33.07
C THR A 226 -4.10 -14.34 31.63
N ASP A 227 -5.15 -14.45 30.80
CA ASP A 227 -5.10 -14.02 29.40
C ASP A 227 -6.10 -12.87 29.15
N VAL A 228 -5.59 -11.66 29.19
CA VAL A 228 -6.38 -10.45 28.97
C VAL A 228 -6.72 -10.19 27.49
N ARG A 229 -6.28 -11.04 26.56
CA ARG A 229 -6.56 -10.88 25.12
C ARG A 229 -7.95 -11.39 24.71
N ALA A 230 -8.49 -12.31 25.48
CA ALA A 230 -9.75 -12.97 25.17
C ALA A 230 -10.74 -12.85 26.33
N PRO A 231 -11.80 -12.03 26.20
CA PRO A 231 -12.95 -12.11 27.08
C PRO A 231 -13.60 -13.50 27.06
N ARG A 232 -14.38 -13.81 28.08
CA ARG A 232 -15.17 -15.06 28.13
C ARG A 232 -16.18 -15.13 26.98
N ASP A 233 -16.38 -16.33 26.43
CA ASP A 233 -17.24 -16.54 25.24
C ASP A 233 -18.71 -16.21 25.47
N ASP A 234 -19.20 -16.30 26.73
CA ASP A 234 -20.59 -16.02 27.10
C ASP A 234 -20.82 -14.58 27.58
N ALA A 235 -19.84 -13.68 27.45
CA ALA A 235 -20.04 -12.25 27.69
C ALA A 235 -20.90 -11.62 26.57
N PRO A 236 -21.61 -10.51 26.84
CA PRO A 236 -22.43 -9.83 25.84
C PRO A 236 -21.64 -9.48 24.57
N ASP A 237 -22.23 -9.78 23.40
CA ASP A 237 -21.59 -9.63 22.09
C ASP A 237 -21.12 -8.20 21.81
N ASP A 238 -21.88 -7.20 22.22
CA ASP A 238 -21.55 -5.78 22.05
C ASP A 238 -20.32 -5.37 22.86
N LEU A 239 -20.21 -5.88 24.11
CA LEU A 239 -19.03 -5.65 24.96
C LEU A 239 -17.81 -6.38 24.40
N GLN A 240 -17.96 -7.64 23.95
CA GLN A 240 -16.89 -8.39 23.32
C GLN A 240 -16.41 -7.69 22.04
N HIS A 241 -17.34 -7.21 21.20
CA HIS A 241 -17.00 -6.47 19.97
C HIS A 241 -16.22 -5.20 20.33
N ARG A 242 -16.72 -4.38 21.26
CA ARG A 242 -16.03 -3.15 21.70
C ARG A 242 -14.66 -3.46 22.27
N TYR A 243 -14.51 -4.55 23.04
CA TYR A 243 -13.22 -4.97 23.57
C TYR A 243 -12.24 -5.30 22.48
N ARG A 244 -12.65 -6.11 21.49
CA ARG A 244 -11.81 -6.47 20.33
C ARG A 244 -11.34 -5.25 19.54
N VAL A 245 -12.24 -4.34 19.24
CA VAL A 245 -11.92 -3.10 18.53
C VAL A 245 -10.85 -2.30 19.28
N ILE A 246 -11.01 -2.11 20.57
CA ILE A 246 -10.04 -1.36 21.40
C ILE A 246 -8.70 -2.10 21.50
N LEU A 247 -8.73 -3.43 21.59
CA LEU A 247 -7.52 -4.27 21.60
C LEU A 247 -6.75 -4.14 20.29
N GLU A 248 -7.43 -4.20 19.17
CA GLU A 248 -6.84 -4.03 17.83
C GLU A 248 -6.24 -2.64 17.64
N GLN A 249 -6.95 -1.60 18.06
CA GLN A 249 -6.42 -0.22 18.05
C GLN A 249 -5.17 -0.07 18.91
N ALA A 250 -5.17 -0.67 20.11
CA ALA A 250 -4.01 -0.65 21.00
C ALA A 250 -2.82 -1.41 20.38
N ALA A 251 -3.06 -2.55 19.73
CA ALA A 251 -2.03 -3.31 19.04
C ALA A 251 -1.46 -2.53 17.84
N ALA A 252 -2.32 -1.88 17.04
CA ALA A 252 -1.91 -1.01 15.95
C ALA A 252 -1.03 0.15 16.44
N ARG A 253 -1.45 0.79 17.50
CA ARG A 253 -0.67 1.85 18.13
C ARG A 253 0.69 1.34 18.63
N ARG A 254 0.73 0.18 19.28
CA ARG A 254 1.99 -0.42 19.77
C ARG A 254 2.95 -0.74 18.61
N ARG A 255 2.44 -1.24 17.48
CA ARG A 255 3.27 -1.46 16.30
C ARG A 255 3.92 -0.17 15.79
N LYS A 256 3.13 0.91 15.72
CA LYS A 256 3.65 2.21 15.32
C LYS A 256 4.68 2.75 16.31
N ASP A 257 4.39 2.68 17.61
CA ASP A 257 5.30 3.15 18.66
C ASP A 257 6.62 2.36 18.65
N ALA A 258 6.58 1.04 18.45
CA ALA A 258 7.78 0.21 18.32
C ALA A 258 8.61 0.58 17.07
N PHE A 259 7.94 0.81 15.95
CA PHE A 259 8.60 1.26 14.72
C PHE A 259 9.26 2.63 14.94
N ASP A 260 8.54 3.59 15.49
CA ASP A 260 9.07 4.93 15.75
C ASP A 260 10.25 4.89 16.71
N GLU A 261 10.16 4.12 17.80
CA GLU A 261 11.25 3.97 18.76
C GLU A 261 12.53 3.42 18.14
N VAL A 262 12.42 2.40 17.27
CA VAL A 262 13.59 1.70 16.70
C VAL A 262 14.16 2.44 15.48
N PHE A 263 13.31 2.84 14.53
CA PHE A 263 13.78 3.35 13.25
C PHE A 263 13.80 4.88 13.18
N ILE A 264 12.79 5.54 13.75
CA ILE A 264 12.71 7.00 13.72
C ILE A 264 13.59 7.59 14.82
N ASP A 265 13.25 7.33 16.09
CA ASP A 265 13.93 7.98 17.21
C ASP A 265 15.38 7.50 17.33
N TYR A 266 15.57 6.19 17.48
CA TYR A 266 16.91 5.63 17.66
C TYR A 266 17.72 5.66 16.36
N GLY A 267 17.17 5.17 15.26
CA GLY A 267 17.89 5.11 13.99
C GLY A 267 18.36 6.49 13.51
N ARG A 268 17.48 7.50 13.52
CA ARG A 268 17.83 8.87 13.15
C ARG A 268 18.72 9.59 14.15
N SER A 269 18.74 9.17 15.42
CA SER A 269 19.74 9.67 16.37
C SER A 269 21.17 9.26 16.01
N LEU A 270 21.33 8.10 15.35
CA LEU A 270 22.63 7.62 14.86
C LEU A 270 22.99 8.18 13.49
N ARG A 271 22.00 8.30 12.59
CA ARG A 271 22.16 8.82 11.22
C ARG A 271 21.01 9.76 10.90
N PRO A 272 21.16 11.09 11.09
CA PRO A 272 20.17 12.06 10.64
C PRO A 272 19.89 11.88 9.14
N GLY A 273 18.61 11.83 8.75
CA GLY A 273 18.21 11.55 7.36
C GLY A 273 18.20 10.06 6.99
N LEU A 274 18.28 9.15 7.97
CA LEU A 274 18.02 7.74 7.76
C LEU A 274 16.61 7.54 7.20
N LEU A 275 16.52 6.89 6.05
CA LEU A 275 15.23 6.54 5.43
C LEU A 275 14.56 5.43 6.23
N ALA A 276 13.29 5.63 6.51
CA ALA A 276 12.48 4.67 7.24
C ALA A 276 11.18 4.38 6.48
N ALA A 277 10.92 3.12 6.24
CA ALA A 277 9.71 2.66 5.55
C ALA A 277 9.11 1.43 6.23
N GLN A 278 7.83 1.23 6.02
CA GLN A 278 7.13 0.02 6.45
C GLN A 278 6.51 -0.67 5.25
N TRP A 279 6.57 -1.99 5.27
CA TRP A 279 5.95 -2.86 4.29
C TRP A 279 4.61 -3.36 4.83
N TYR A 280 3.55 -2.92 4.18
CA TYR A 280 2.18 -3.36 4.48
C TYR A 280 1.74 -4.44 3.49
N HIS A 281 1.41 -5.60 3.98
CA HIS A 281 0.80 -6.66 3.19
C HIS A 281 -0.72 -6.51 3.17
N LYS A 282 -1.29 -6.71 1.99
CA LYS A 282 -2.74 -6.77 1.80
C LYS A 282 -3.09 -8.08 1.13
N TYR A 283 -3.93 -8.86 1.77
CA TYR A 283 -4.52 -10.07 1.20
C TYR A 283 -6.03 -9.86 1.08
N GLY A 284 -6.62 -10.32 -0.02
CA GLY A 284 -8.01 -10.00 -0.31
C GLY A 284 -8.19 -8.61 -0.92
N MET A 285 -9.40 -8.11 -0.96
CA MET A 285 -9.76 -6.89 -1.67
C MET A 285 -10.03 -5.71 -0.73
N ARG A 286 -9.47 -5.69 0.45
CA ARG A 286 -9.61 -4.58 1.38
C ARG A 286 -8.71 -3.41 0.98
N VAL A 287 -9.16 -2.20 1.19
CA VAL A 287 -8.39 -0.98 0.90
C VAL A 287 -7.38 -0.70 1.99
N ASN A 288 -7.72 -0.97 3.24
CA ASN A 288 -6.84 -0.83 4.40
C ASN A 288 -6.05 -2.11 4.70
N ASP A 289 -5.20 -2.09 5.72
CA ASP A 289 -4.46 -3.27 6.17
C ASP A 289 -5.42 -4.35 6.67
N GLU A 290 -5.36 -5.54 6.07
CA GLU A 290 -6.19 -6.68 6.46
C GLU A 290 -5.90 -7.21 7.86
N ARG A 291 -4.85 -6.75 8.49
CA ARG A 291 -4.41 -7.25 9.80
C ARG A 291 -4.85 -6.37 10.93
N ALA A 292 -6.10 -6.07 10.91
CA ALA A 292 -6.75 -5.20 11.85
C ALA A 292 -6.60 -3.71 11.52
N ALA A 293 -7.42 -3.00 12.18
CA ALA A 293 -7.53 -1.58 12.19
C ALA A 293 -6.20 -0.89 12.51
N LEU A 294 -5.24 -0.91 11.57
CA LEU A 294 -4.25 0.15 11.57
C LEU A 294 -4.98 1.39 11.14
N PRO A 295 -5.29 2.30 12.06
CA PRO A 295 -5.94 3.52 11.68
C PRO A 295 -5.09 4.19 10.62
N ALA A 296 -5.68 4.50 9.47
CA ALA A 296 -4.94 5.12 8.36
C ALA A 296 -4.24 6.43 8.76
N ASP A 297 -4.60 7.02 9.90
CA ASP A 297 -3.94 8.17 10.49
C ASP A 297 -2.61 7.88 11.19
N LEU A 298 -2.27 6.63 11.42
CA LEU A 298 -0.95 6.23 11.93
C LEU A 298 0.08 5.99 10.82
N TRP A 299 -0.38 5.81 9.57
CA TRP A 299 0.49 5.55 8.45
C TRP A 299 1.10 6.83 7.88
N GLY A 300 2.33 6.70 7.36
CA GLY A 300 3.04 7.80 6.74
C GLY A 300 3.37 8.94 7.69
N ARG A 301 3.27 8.75 8.98
CA ARG A 301 3.72 9.71 9.98
C ARG A 301 5.10 9.31 10.50
N GLY A 302 6.12 9.97 9.96
CA GLY A 302 7.50 9.68 10.30
C GLY A 302 8.21 8.79 9.28
N GLU A 303 7.50 7.95 8.54
CA GLU A 303 8.05 7.21 7.41
C GLU A 303 8.38 8.14 6.24
N ASP A 304 9.48 7.85 5.53
CA ASP A 304 9.83 8.58 4.30
C ASP A 304 9.05 8.05 3.11
N TYR A 305 8.71 6.77 3.12
CA TYR A 305 7.83 6.15 2.14
C TYR A 305 7.11 4.93 2.72
N ILE A 306 6.07 4.47 2.03
CA ILE A 306 5.28 3.30 2.39
C ILE A 306 5.42 2.25 1.30
N TRP A 307 5.63 1.00 1.68
CA TRP A 307 5.62 -0.13 0.77
C TRP A 307 4.31 -0.91 0.91
N TYR A 308 3.51 -0.89 -0.14
CA TYR A 308 2.21 -1.53 -0.14
C TYR A 308 2.19 -2.76 -1.06
N SER A 309 1.86 -3.91 -0.51
CA SER A 309 1.79 -5.18 -1.24
C SER A 309 0.37 -5.74 -1.30
N GLN A 310 -0.01 -6.25 -2.46
CA GLN A 310 -1.32 -6.85 -2.71
C GLN A 310 -1.19 -8.25 -3.32
N GLY A 311 -1.26 -9.27 -2.46
CA GLY A 311 -1.07 -10.66 -2.85
C GLY A 311 -2.02 -11.19 -3.94
N PRO A 312 -3.35 -10.93 -3.90
CA PRO A 312 -4.28 -11.44 -4.90
C PRO A 312 -3.99 -10.99 -6.33
N TYR A 313 -3.40 -9.85 -6.53
CA TYR A 313 -3.10 -9.32 -7.87
C TYR A 313 -1.93 -10.00 -8.59
N ARG A 314 -1.24 -10.91 -7.93
CA ARG A 314 -0.21 -11.77 -8.55
C ARG A 314 -0.77 -12.64 -9.69
N TRP A 315 -2.09 -12.87 -9.69
CA TRP A 315 -2.74 -13.71 -10.68
C TRP A 315 -2.94 -13.02 -12.04
N GLY A 316 -2.77 -11.70 -12.11
CA GLY A 316 -3.00 -10.91 -13.31
C GLY A 316 -4.49 -10.68 -13.60
N SER A 317 -4.76 -9.95 -14.67
CA SER A 317 -6.12 -9.64 -15.12
C SER A 317 -6.68 -10.71 -16.04
N SER A 318 -8.01 -10.85 -16.05
CA SER A 318 -8.76 -11.60 -17.06
C SER A 318 -9.89 -10.73 -17.59
N ILE A 319 -9.63 -10.06 -18.70
CA ILE A 319 -10.57 -9.10 -19.29
C ILE A 319 -11.84 -9.82 -19.79
N GLU A 320 -11.68 -11.03 -20.36
CA GLU A 320 -12.82 -11.85 -20.79
C GLU A 320 -13.78 -12.18 -19.65
N GLN A 321 -13.24 -12.42 -18.44
CA GLN A 321 -14.03 -12.72 -17.24
C GLN A 321 -14.49 -11.48 -16.47
N GLY A 322 -14.15 -10.28 -16.97
CA GLY A 322 -14.50 -9.00 -16.33
C GLY A 322 -13.64 -8.65 -15.11
N PHE A 323 -12.46 -9.24 -14.97
CA PHE A 323 -11.55 -8.98 -13.84
C PHE A 323 -10.34 -8.17 -14.28
N ILE A 324 -10.09 -7.06 -13.61
CA ILE A 324 -8.83 -6.30 -13.72
C ILE A 324 -8.11 -6.36 -12.38
N ALA A 325 -6.85 -6.76 -12.44
CA ALA A 325 -5.95 -6.73 -11.29
C ALA A 325 -5.31 -5.34 -11.13
N ASP A 326 -6.11 -4.27 -11.11
CA ASP A 326 -5.60 -2.92 -10.84
C ASP A 326 -5.51 -2.62 -9.34
N MET A 327 -4.68 -1.66 -9.00
CA MET A 327 -4.53 -1.12 -7.65
C MET A 327 -4.94 0.35 -7.55
N GLY A 328 -5.71 0.85 -8.50
CA GLY A 328 -6.07 2.26 -8.59
C GLY A 328 -6.70 2.81 -7.33
N LEU A 329 -7.69 2.11 -6.76
CA LEU A 329 -8.32 2.48 -5.50
C LEU A 329 -7.34 2.44 -4.32
N ASN A 330 -6.52 1.39 -4.23
CA ASN A 330 -5.52 1.24 -3.17
C ASN A 330 -4.44 2.32 -3.26
N ALA A 331 -3.98 2.65 -4.46
CA ALA A 331 -2.99 3.70 -4.69
C ALA A 331 -3.51 5.08 -4.29
N ARG A 332 -4.77 5.40 -4.61
CA ARG A 332 -5.41 6.64 -4.15
C ARG A 332 -5.54 6.70 -2.63
N HIS A 333 -5.89 5.56 -2.01
CA HIS A 333 -5.95 5.46 -0.55
C HIS A 333 -4.56 5.69 0.07
N MET A 334 -3.50 5.05 -0.46
CA MET A 334 -2.14 5.21 0.03
C MET A 334 -1.64 6.65 -0.15
N HIS A 335 -1.90 7.27 -1.29
CA HIS A 335 -1.57 8.68 -1.54
C HIS A 335 -2.26 9.61 -0.51
N ALA A 336 -3.56 9.41 -0.28
CA ALA A 336 -4.32 10.20 0.68
C ALA A 336 -3.83 9.98 2.13
N ALA A 337 -3.58 8.72 2.53
CA ALA A 337 -3.09 8.37 3.86
C ALA A 337 -1.66 8.87 4.12
N GLY A 338 -0.79 8.80 3.12
CA GLY A 338 0.60 9.24 3.20
C GLY A 338 0.78 10.75 3.14
N GLY A 339 -0.29 11.52 2.85
CA GLY A 339 -0.20 12.98 2.72
C GLY A 339 0.75 13.42 1.60
N GLY A 340 0.76 12.68 0.49
CA GLY A 340 1.60 12.95 -0.67
C GLY A 340 3.05 12.44 -0.57
N ARG A 341 3.38 11.66 0.47
CA ARG A 341 4.69 10.99 0.55
C ARG A 341 4.83 9.91 -0.52
N PRO A 342 6.06 9.58 -0.94
CA PRO A 342 6.31 8.48 -1.85
C PRO A 342 5.75 7.16 -1.32
N PHE A 343 5.33 6.30 -2.21
CA PHE A 343 4.93 4.95 -1.87
C PHE A 343 5.29 3.97 -2.99
N VAL A 344 5.36 2.70 -2.62
CA VAL A 344 5.66 1.60 -3.52
C VAL A 344 4.42 0.74 -3.65
N ILE A 345 4.05 0.39 -4.88
CA ILE A 345 3.00 -0.58 -5.16
C ILE A 345 3.64 -1.90 -5.57
N ASN A 346 3.37 -2.96 -4.82
CA ASN A 346 3.85 -4.30 -5.12
C ASN A 346 2.69 -5.26 -5.38
N LYS A 347 2.59 -5.82 -6.60
CA LYS A 347 1.53 -6.74 -7.02
C LYS A 347 1.92 -8.21 -7.02
N TYR A 348 3.21 -8.51 -7.02
CA TYR A 348 3.74 -9.85 -7.27
C TYR A 348 3.39 -10.44 -8.65
N ASP A 349 2.95 -9.61 -9.62
CA ASP A 349 2.75 -10.03 -11.01
C ASP A 349 4.01 -9.76 -11.84
N TYR A 350 4.97 -10.63 -11.73
CA TYR A 350 6.29 -10.49 -12.36
C TYR A 350 6.26 -10.64 -13.89
N ARG A 351 5.24 -11.30 -14.41
CA ARG A 351 5.10 -11.53 -15.85
C ARG A 351 4.59 -10.32 -16.60
N ARG A 352 3.92 -9.39 -15.89
CA ARG A 352 3.22 -8.22 -16.45
C ARG A 352 3.74 -6.93 -15.84
N TRP A 353 5.05 -6.85 -15.72
CA TRP A 353 5.71 -5.76 -15.03
C TRP A 353 5.46 -4.39 -15.68
N ARG A 354 5.31 -4.29 -17.02
CA ARG A 354 5.05 -3.02 -17.71
C ARG A 354 3.72 -2.39 -17.30
N VAL A 355 2.67 -3.20 -17.20
CA VAL A 355 1.36 -2.72 -16.70
C VAL A 355 1.51 -2.21 -15.28
N TRP A 356 2.18 -2.96 -14.43
CA TRP A 356 2.43 -2.59 -13.05
C TRP A 356 3.27 -1.31 -12.91
N ALA A 357 4.36 -1.19 -13.66
CA ALA A 357 5.18 0.02 -13.70
C ALA A 357 4.40 1.25 -14.20
N GLY A 358 3.57 1.07 -15.23
CA GLY A 358 2.71 2.13 -15.75
C GLY A 358 1.66 2.59 -14.74
N GLU A 359 1.05 1.65 -14.02
CA GLU A 359 0.09 1.96 -12.96
C GLU A 359 0.76 2.70 -11.79
N ALA A 360 1.92 2.24 -11.33
CA ALA A 360 2.67 2.92 -10.28
C ALA A 360 3.01 4.36 -10.72
N ALA A 361 3.54 4.53 -11.93
CA ALA A 361 3.85 5.85 -12.48
C ALA A 361 2.62 6.77 -12.57
N ALA A 362 1.47 6.23 -12.99
CA ALA A 362 0.22 6.99 -13.06
C ALA A 362 -0.26 7.49 -11.70
N HIS A 363 0.12 6.83 -10.61
CA HIS A 363 -0.24 7.22 -9.25
C HIS A 363 0.87 7.95 -8.50
N GLY A 364 1.99 8.30 -9.17
CA GLY A 364 3.13 8.94 -8.51
C GLY A 364 3.89 8.01 -7.56
N ALA A 365 3.74 6.70 -7.75
CA ALA A 365 4.36 5.64 -6.96
C ALA A 365 5.56 5.02 -7.68
N ALA A 366 6.34 4.22 -6.95
CA ALA A 366 7.34 3.31 -7.53
C ALA A 366 6.78 1.88 -7.62
N SER A 367 7.24 1.13 -8.61
CA SER A 367 7.08 -0.32 -8.68
C SER A 367 8.42 -1.00 -8.46
N PRO A 368 8.53 -2.01 -7.59
CA PRO A 368 9.75 -2.78 -7.51
C PRO A 368 9.92 -3.61 -8.78
N CYS A 369 11.16 -3.82 -9.18
CA CYS A 369 11.50 -4.92 -10.06
C CYS A 369 12.41 -5.88 -9.30
N TYR A 370 12.29 -7.16 -9.61
CA TYR A 370 13.06 -8.21 -8.99
C TYR A 370 14.14 -8.67 -9.95
N HIS A 371 15.38 -8.65 -9.50
CA HIS A 371 16.48 -9.18 -10.31
C HIS A 371 16.49 -10.71 -10.22
N ALA A 372 16.66 -11.39 -11.32
CA ALA A 372 16.67 -12.87 -11.42
C ALA A 372 15.31 -13.57 -11.20
N GLY A 373 14.21 -12.83 -11.31
CA GLY A 373 12.87 -13.38 -11.14
C GLY A 373 12.42 -13.38 -9.67
N PRO A 374 11.18 -13.73 -9.42
CA PRO A 374 10.64 -13.70 -8.08
C PRO A 374 11.20 -14.85 -7.23
N PRO A 375 11.59 -14.58 -6.00
CA PRO A 375 12.07 -15.59 -5.09
C PRO A 375 11.01 -16.64 -4.70
N HIS A 376 9.73 -16.37 -5.00
CA HIS A 376 8.59 -17.21 -4.59
C HIS A 376 7.75 -17.77 -5.74
N ALA A 377 7.83 -17.20 -6.92
CA ALA A 377 7.17 -17.83 -8.05
C ALA A 377 7.92 -19.12 -8.28
N ASN A 378 7.21 -20.20 -8.49
CA ASN A 378 7.77 -21.45 -8.88
C ASN A 378 8.97 -21.20 -9.78
N GLN A 379 10.19 -21.42 -9.27
CA GLN A 379 11.44 -21.13 -9.98
C GLN A 379 11.45 -21.74 -11.39
N GLU A 380 10.69 -22.82 -11.58
CA GLU A 380 10.50 -23.46 -12.89
C GLU A 380 9.83 -22.55 -13.93
N GLU A 381 8.97 -21.62 -13.51
CA GLU A 381 8.25 -20.73 -14.44
C GLU A 381 9.03 -19.48 -14.82
N THR A 382 9.83 -18.94 -13.91
CA THR A 382 10.66 -17.75 -14.19
C THR A 382 11.92 -18.07 -14.95
N THR A 383 12.47 -19.28 -14.81
CA THR A 383 13.59 -19.76 -15.62
C THR A 383 13.24 -19.96 -17.09
N ARG A 384 11.94 -19.96 -17.44
CA ARG A 384 11.48 -20.06 -18.84
C ARG A 384 11.40 -18.71 -19.57
N ILE A 385 11.51 -17.59 -18.88
CA ILE A 385 11.53 -16.27 -19.51
C ILE A 385 12.99 -15.92 -19.79
N ALA A 386 13.33 -15.71 -21.06
CA ALA A 386 14.68 -15.30 -21.41
C ALA A 386 15.01 -13.95 -20.75
N PRO A 387 16.24 -13.76 -20.25
CA PRO A 387 16.62 -12.49 -19.59
C PRO A 387 16.33 -11.24 -20.42
N GLU A 388 16.50 -11.30 -21.73
CA GLU A 388 16.20 -10.19 -22.65
C GLU A 388 14.70 -9.85 -22.70
N ASP A 389 13.82 -10.84 -22.57
CA ASP A 389 12.37 -10.63 -22.57
C ASP A 389 11.88 -10.04 -21.27
N TYR A 390 12.58 -10.25 -20.17
CA TYR A 390 12.27 -9.73 -18.85
C TYR A 390 12.96 -8.38 -18.59
N TYR A 391 14.28 -8.29 -18.74
CA TYR A 391 15.05 -7.10 -18.40
C TYR A 391 14.97 -5.98 -19.45
N GLY A 392 14.88 -6.32 -20.71
CA GLY A 392 14.79 -5.34 -21.78
C GLY A 392 13.64 -4.36 -21.58
N PRO A 393 12.42 -4.84 -21.37
CA PRO A 393 11.27 -3.99 -21.03
C PRO A 393 11.45 -3.18 -19.74
N ILE A 394 11.97 -3.79 -18.67
CA ILE A 394 12.20 -3.10 -17.39
C ILE A 394 13.14 -1.91 -17.56
N ILE A 395 14.31 -2.11 -18.15
CA ILE A 395 15.28 -1.04 -18.38
C ILE A 395 14.70 0.06 -19.26
N ARG A 396 13.90 -0.30 -20.27
CA ARG A 396 13.24 0.69 -21.13
C ARG A 396 12.27 1.57 -20.35
N TYR A 397 11.43 0.98 -19.52
CA TYR A 397 10.49 1.71 -18.70
C TYR A 397 11.19 2.57 -17.65
N GLN A 398 12.18 2.04 -16.96
CA GLN A 398 12.95 2.80 -15.99
C GLN A 398 13.67 4.00 -16.64
N ARG A 399 14.23 3.86 -17.84
CA ARG A 399 14.78 4.98 -18.60
C ARG A 399 13.73 6.01 -18.95
N PHE A 400 12.57 5.58 -19.44
CA PHE A 400 11.46 6.48 -19.72
C PHE A 400 11.04 7.25 -18.46
N LEU A 401 10.94 6.59 -17.31
CA LEU A 401 10.62 7.25 -16.04
C LEU A 401 11.71 8.26 -15.64
N ALA A 402 13.00 7.96 -15.89
CA ALA A 402 14.10 8.86 -15.62
C ALA A 402 14.10 10.09 -16.54
N GLU A 403 13.89 9.89 -17.84
CA GLU A 403 13.86 10.94 -18.85
C GLU A 403 12.67 11.91 -18.69
N HIS A 404 11.61 11.48 -17.98
CA HIS A 404 10.38 12.24 -17.79
C HIS A 404 10.05 12.49 -16.32
N GLU A 405 11.04 12.47 -15.44
CA GLU A 405 10.87 12.62 -13.99
C GLU A 405 10.10 13.89 -13.63
N GLU A 406 10.38 15.01 -14.34
CA GLU A 406 9.68 16.29 -14.18
C GLU A 406 8.15 16.22 -14.38
N LEU A 407 7.69 15.29 -15.22
CA LEU A 407 6.26 15.06 -15.49
C LEU A 407 5.61 14.08 -14.52
N LEU A 408 6.42 13.23 -13.91
CA LEU A 408 5.98 12.11 -13.08
C LEU A 408 5.92 12.44 -11.60
N HIS A 409 6.63 13.50 -11.18
CA HIS A 409 6.57 13.98 -9.79
C HIS A 409 5.26 14.75 -9.57
N PRO A 410 4.28 14.18 -8.84
CA PRO A 410 2.97 14.79 -8.71
C PRO A 410 2.97 15.97 -7.74
N ALA A 411 2.33 17.08 -8.12
CA ALA A 411 2.04 18.18 -7.19
C ALA A 411 0.66 17.98 -6.53
N SER A 412 -0.36 17.81 -7.35
CA SER A 412 -1.74 17.59 -6.89
C SER A 412 -2.53 16.79 -7.93
N PRO A 413 -3.42 15.89 -7.51
CA PRO A 413 -4.28 15.18 -8.44
C PRO A 413 -5.26 16.16 -9.12
N LEU A 414 -5.50 15.94 -10.40
CA LEU A 414 -6.57 16.60 -11.13
C LEU A 414 -7.84 15.76 -10.93
N SER A 415 -8.52 15.95 -9.81
CA SER A 415 -9.68 15.15 -9.41
C SER A 415 -10.89 16.04 -9.17
N GLN A 416 -12.02 15.65 -9.78
CA GLN A 416 -13.28 16.37 -9.73
C GLN A 416 -14.19 15.81 -8.64
N ILE A 417 -14.05 14.51 -8.34
CA ILE A 417 -14.91 13.75 -7.44
C ILE A 417 -14.12 13.31 -6.21
N GLY A 418 -14.66 13.56 -5.02
CA GLY A 418 -14.16 13.00 -3.76
C GLY A 418 -14.99 11.77 -3.36
N LEU A 419 -14.37 10.59 -3.40
CA LEU A 419 -14.96 9.37 -2.85
C LEU A 419 -14.62 9.30 -1.37
N VAL A 420 -15.64 9.47 -0.51
CA VAL A 420 -15.43 9.58 0.93
C VAL A 420 -15.12 8.20 1.52
N TYR A 421 -14.00 8.11 2.23
CA TYR A 421 -13.58 6.93 2.97
C TYR A 421 -13.81 7.14 4.47
N PRO A 422 -14.63 6.31 5.13
CA PRO A 422 -15.04 6.51 6.51
C PRO A 422 -14.03 5.95 7.51
N ARG A 423 -12.92 6.66 7.71
CA ARG A 423 -11.85 6.27 8.64
C ARG A 423 -12.31 6.03 10.06
N ARG A 424 -13.26 6.85 10.53
CA ARG A 424 -13.79 6.73 11.87
C ARG A 424 -14.58 5.43 12.04
N ALA A 425 -15.47 5.13 11.10
CA ALA A 425 -16.24 3.89 11.13
C ALA A 425 -15.32 2.65 11.06
N GLU A 426 -14.29 2.72 10.25
CA GLU A 426 -13.28 1.66 10.18
C GLU A 426 -12.55 1.45 11.49
N ARG A 427 -12.15 2.51 12.18
CA ARG A 427 -11.51 2.43 13.51
C ARG A 427 -12.41 1.78 14.56
N GLU A 428 -13.72 1.88 14.38
CA GLU A 428 -14.74 1.25 15.21
C GLU A 428 -15.08 -0.17 14.77
N GLY A 429 -14.36 -0.71 13.77
CA GLY A 429 -14.51 -2.08 13.28
C GLY A 429 -15.62 -2.26 12.23
N GLU A 430 -16.19 -1.18 11.70
CA GLU A 430 -17.21 -1.26 10.65
C GLU A 430 -16.59 -1.44 9.27
N THR A 431 -17.08 -2.43 8.54
CA THR A 431 -16.61 -2.77 7.20
C THR A 431 -17.73 -2.86 6.16
N ASP A 432 -18.97 -2.66 6.54
CA ASP A 432 -20.15 -2.81 5.68
C ASP A 432 -20.10 -1.92 4.41
N TYR A 433 -19.46 -0.78 4.50
CA TYR A 433 -19.30 0.16 3.39
C TYR A 433 -18.31 -0.31 2.30
N LEU A 434 -17.46 -1.30 2.60
CA LEU A 434 -16.32 -1.67 1.72
C LEU A 434 -16.75 -2.16 0.35
N ASP A 435 -17.82 -2.95 0.25
CA ASP A 435 -18.29 -3.43 -1.05
C ASP A 435 -18.91 -2.29 -1.87
N ALA A 436 -19.63 -1.38 -1.23
CA ALA A 436 -20.14 -0.17 -1.88
C ALA A 436 -18.98 0.72 -2.39
N LEU A 437 -17.98 0.95 -1.55
CA LEU A 437 -16.80 1.73 -1.90
C LEU A 437 -16.08 1.14 -3.13
N LYS A 438 -15.81 -0.15 -3.11
CA LYS A 438 -15.10 -0.85 -4.19
C LYS A 438 -15.91 -0.84 -5.49
N ARG A 439 -17.20 -1.20 -5.41
CA ARG A 439 -18.06 -1.24 -6.59
C ARG A 439 -18.21 0.13 -7.25
N ILE A 440 -18.40 1.18 -6.45
CA ILE A 440 -18.45 2.56 -6.95
C ILE A 440 -17.12 2.97 -7.57
N ALA A 441 -16.00 2.65 -6.91
CA ALA A 441 -14.66 2.92 -7.44
C ALA A 441 -14.42 2.24 -8.79
N GLU A 442 -14.81 0.95 -8.93
CA GLU A 442 -14.71 0.22 -10.20
C GLU A 442 -15.52 0.89 -11.32
N TRP A 443 -16.75 1.36 -11.03
CA TRP A 443 -17.55 2.07 -12.03
C TRP A 443 -16.98 3.44 -12.41
N LEU A 444 -16.39 4.15 -11.45
CA LEU A 444 -15.66 5.40 -11.73
C LEU A 444 -14.45 5.17 -12.62
N GLU A 445 -13.70 4.09 -12.36
CA GLU A 445 -12.56 3.68 -13.22
C GLU A 445 -13.04 3.25 -14.62
N ASP A 446 -14.10 2.46 -14.71
CA ASP A 446 -14.68 2.02 -15.99
C ASP A 446 -15.20 3.19 -16.84
N ALA A 447 -15.68 4.25 -16.17
CA ALA A 447 -16.14 5.49 -16.80
C ALA A 447 -15.03 6.54 -17.00
N HIS A 448 -13.79 6.24 -16.65
CA HIS A 448 -12.64 7.16 -16.72
C HIS A 448 -12.84 8.47 -15.95
N VAL A 449 -13.61 8.44 -14.87
CA VAL A 449 -13.87 9.61 -14.02
C VAL A 449 -12.65 9.96 -13.20
N LEU A 450 -12.25 11.24 -13.23
CA LEU A 450 -11.16 11.73 -12.40
C LEU A 450 -11.63 11.92 -10.96
N TYR A 451 -11.30 10.98 -10.08
CA TYR A 451 -11.68 10.97 -8.67
C TYR A 451 -10.48 10.74 -7.74
N ASP A 452 -10.66 11.07 -6.48
CA ASP A 452 -9.69 10.75 -5.42
C ASP A 452 -10.39 10.34 -4.13
N ILE A 453 -9.62 9.78 -3.19
CA ILE A 453 -10.11 9.47 -1.84
C ILE A 453 -10.07 10.73 -0.97
N LEU A 454 -11.17 10.96 -0.26
CA LEU A 454 -11.29 11.97 0.78
C LEU A 454 -11.69 11.29 2.10
N PHE A 455 -10.87 11.41 3.11
CA PHE A 455 -11.22 10.86 4.43
C PHE A 455 -12.28 11.72 5.13
N ASP A 456 -13.15 11.06 5.89
CA ASP A 456 -14.23 11.72 6.64
C ASP A 456 -13.74 12.80 7.61
N ASP A 457 -12.58 12.60 8.23
CA ASP A 457 -11.93 13.57 9.12
C ASP A 457 -11.32 14.77 8.38
N GLN A 458 -11.19 14.71 7.04
CA GLN A 458 -10.70 15.79 6.18
C GLN A 458 -11.84 16.61 5.55
N LEU A 459 -13.10 16.28 5.77
CA LEU A 459 -14.24 16.96 5.15
C LEU A 459 -14.27 18.48 5.42
N THR A 460 -13.85 18.90 6.62
CA THR A 460 -13.82 20.32 6.98
C THR A 460 -12.86 21.12 6.11
N GLU A 461 -11.71 20.56 5.81
CA GLU A 461 -10.60 21.25 5.15
C GLU A 461 -10.61 21.09 3.64
N ARG A 462 -11.02 19.90 3.17
CA ARG A 462 -10.79 19.47 1.79
C ARG A 462 -12.06 19.21 0.97
N ALA A 463 -13.25 19.23 1.55
CA ALA A 463 -14.48 19.02 0.77
C ALA A 463 -14.60 20.01 -0.40
N GLY A 464 -14.09 21.24 -0.24
CA GLY A 464 -14.08 22.27 -1.28
C GLY A 464 -13.13 22.01 -2.46
N ASP A 465 -12.21 21.05 -2.34
CA ASP A 465 -11.30 20.64 -3.43
C ASP A 465 -12.07 19.91 -4.56
N PHE A 466 -13.28 19.42 -4.26
CA PHE A 466 -14.07 18.58 -5.15
C PHE A 466 -15.37 19.26 -5.59
N ARG A 467 -15.78 19.01 -6.83
CA ARG A 467 -17.07 19.44 -7.36
C ARG A 467 -18.23 18.62 -6.81
N SER A 468 -18.02 17.35 -6.54
CA SER A 468 -19.02 16.49 -5.92
C SER A 468 -18.36 15.47 -5.00
N LEU A 469 -19.05 15.11 -3.92
CA LEU A 469 -18.67 14.07 -2.99
C LEU A 469 -19.57 12.85 -3.14
N ILE A 470 -19.01 11.65 -2.97
CA ILE A 470 -19.73 10.39 -2.96
C ILE A 470 -19.55 9.72 -1.59
N LEU A 471 -20.65 9.38 -0.93
CA LEU A 471 -20.66 8.64 0.32
C LEU A 471 -21.14 7.20 0.05
N PRO A 472 -20.24 6.22 0.08
CA PRO A 472 -20.53 4.84 -0.29
C PRO A 472 -21.06 4.03 0.90
N ASP A 473 -22.36 4.07 1.16
CA ASP A 473 -23.06 3.31 2.23
C ASP A 473 -22.47 3.52 3.65
N ILE A 474 -22.06 4.75 3.95
CA ILE A 474 -21.49 5.14 5.26
C ILE A 474 -22.63 5.32 6.27
N ARG A 475 -23.01 4.26 6.94
CA ARG A 475 -24.21 4.27 7.83
C ARG A 475 -24.08 5.25 8.98
N ARG A 476 -22.92 5.30 9.64
CA ARG A 476 -22.68 6.19 10.78
C ARG A 476 -22.08 7.53 10.34
N LEU A 477 -22.79 8.60 10.62
CA LEU A 477 -22.29 9.96 10.46
C LEU A 477 -22.47 10.74 11.77
N SER A 478 -21.44 11.48 12.16
CA SER A 478 -21.52 12.45 13.24
C SER A 478 -22.25 13.72 12.79
N ASP A 479 -22.75 14.50 13.72
CA ASP A 479 -23.38 15.78 13.40
C ASP A 479 -22.41 16.78 12.79
N THR A 480 -21.12 16.67 13.13
CA THR A 480 -20.05 17.48 12.53
C THR A 480 -19.84 17.13 11.06
N GLU A 481 -19.77 15.84 10.72
CA GLU A 481 -19.66 15.37 9.33
C GLU A 481 -20.89 15.82 8.52
N ILE A 482 -22.08 15.65 9.04
CA ILE A 482 -23.33 16.14 8.40
C ILE A 482 -23.28 17.64 8.16
N ALA A 483 -22.85 18.43 9.15
CA ALA A 483 -22.72 19.87 9.01
C ALA A 483 -21.69 20.27 7.92
N ASN A 484 -20.60 19.53 7.79
CA ASN A 484 -19.60 19.74 6.74
C ASN A 484 -20.15 19.41 5.36
N LEU A 485 -20.90 18.32 5.22
CA LEU A 485 -21.58 17.94 3.96
C LEU A 485 -22.61 19.00 3.55
N HIS A 486 -23.42 19.50 4.49
CA HIS A 486 -24.33 20.60 4.21
C HIS A 486 -23.62 21.89 3.79
N ARG A 487 -22.48 22.20 4.39
CA ARG A 487 -21.65 23.36 4.02
C ARG A 487 -21.12 23.21 2.59
N HIS A 488 -20.65 22.02 2.21
CA HIS A 488 -20.21 21.72 0.85
C HIS A 488 -21.34 21.96 -0.17
N VAL A 489 -22.54 21.43 0.09
CA VAL A 489 -23.71 21.63 -0.78
C VAL A 489 -24.13 23.10 -0.83
N ALA A 490 -24.12 23.81 0.30
CA ALA A 490 -24.47 25.23 0.36
C ALA A 490 -23.47 26.11 -0.42
N ALA A 491 -22.22 25.67 -0.54
CA ALA A 491 -21.19 26.32 -1.36
C ALA A 491 -21.30 25.98 -2.87
N GLY A 492 -22.31 25.22 -3.27
CA GLY A 492 -22.56 24.82 -4.67
C GLY A 492 -21.97 23.46 -5.06
N GLY A 493 -21.42 22.72 -4.11
CA GLY A 493 -20.94 21.36 -4.34
C GLY A 493 -22.05 20.35 -4.52
N GLY A 494 -21.77 19.28 -5.25
CA GLY A 494 -22.68 18.13 -5.42
C GLY A 494 -22.49 17.06 -4.33
N LEU A 495 -23.53 16.27 -4.08
CA LEU A 495 -23.48 15.19 -3.13
C LEU A 495 -24.22 13.96 -3.68
N VAL A 496 -23.56 12.82 -3.70
CA VAL A 496 -24.16 11.53 -4.00
C VAL A 496 -24.10 10.68 -2.74
N VAL A 497 -25.26 10.23 -2.29
CA VAL A 497 -25.44 9.48 -1.05
C VAL A 497 -25.91 8.10 -1.42
N ALA A 498 -25.10 7.07 -1.19
CA ALA A 498 -25.42 5.70 -1.55
C ALA A 498 -25.88 4.87 -0.34
N GLY A 499 -26.74 3.88 -0.59
CA GLY A 499 -27.19 2.91 0.39
C GLY A 499 -27.87 3.53 1.60
N ALA A 500 -27.57 3.00 2.78
CA ALA A 500 -28.10 3.44 4.08
C ALA A 500 -27.25 4.55 4.74
N THR A 501 -26.48 5.30 3.97
CA THR A 501 -25.63 6.38 4.48
C THR A 501 -26.42 7.35 5.37
N GLY A 502 -25.87 7.64 6.57
CA GLY A 502 -26.42 8.58 7.54
C GLY A 502 -27.61 8.05 8.34
N SER A 503 -27.96 6.77 8.22
CA SER A 503 -29.07 6.16 8.97
C SER A 503 -28.79 6.04 10.47
N LEU A 504 -27.54 6.07 10.88
CA LEU A 504 -27.11 5.95 12.27
C LEU A 504 -26.37 7.22 12.72
N GLN A 505 -26.50 7.54 14.01
CA GLN A 505 -25.67 8.52 14.69
C GLN A 505 -24.23 7.98 14.90
N ALA A 506 -23.31 8.82 15.33
CA ALA A 506 -21.93 8.42 15.61
C ALA A 506 -21.83 7.27 16.65
N ASP A 507 -22.74 7.23 17.60
CA ASP A 507 -22.83 6.20 18.64
C ASP A 507 -23.61 4.93 18.21
N GLY A 508 -24.00 4.84 16.95
CA GLY A 508 -24.72 3.69 16.39
C GLY A 508 -26.23 3.70 16.60
N ARG A 509 -26.80 4.70 17.28
CA ARG A 509 -28.26 4.81 17.43
C ARG A 509 -28.91 5.19 16.10
N PRO A 510 -30.07 4.60 15.75
CA PRO A 510 -30.84 5.00 14.56
C PRO A 510 -31.20 6.48 14.59
N ARG A 511 -31.27 7.11 13.42
CA ARG A 511 -31.83 8.44 13.25
C ARG A 511 -33.31 8.37 12.85
N ASP A 512 -34.13 9.25 13.39
CA ASP A 512 -35.56 9.32 13.09
C ASP A 512 -35.85 9.86 11.68
N SER A 513 -34.90 10.56 11.07
CA SER A 513 -35.05 11.15 9.75
C SER A 513 -33.72 11.18 9.01
N ASP A 514 -33.77 11.26 7.67
CA ASP A 514 -32.60 11.41 6.84
C ASP A 514 -31.94 12.80 7.05
N PRO A 515 -30.71 12.85 7.60
CA PRO A 515 -30.10 14.12 7.96
C PRO A 515 -29.60 14.90 6.73
N LEU A 516 -29.44 14.27 5.57
CA LEU A 516 -28.81 14.87 4.39
C LEU A 516 -29.83 15.46 3.41
N PHE A 517 -31.11 15.02 3.45
CA PHE A 517 -32.13 15.45 2.49
C PHE A 517 -33.14 16.47 3.01
N SER A 518 -33.28 16.68 4.30
CA SER A 518 -34.26 17.59 4.89
C SER A 518 -34.04 19.07 4.58
N ARG A 519 -32.88 19.42 3.99
CA ARG A 519 -32.46 20.83 3.71
C ARG A 519 -31.83 21.03 2.32
N SER A 520 -31.92 20.08 1.41
CA SER A 520 -31.12 20.11 0.17
C SER A 520 -31.86 20.74 -1.00
N SER A 521 -31.19 21.67 -1.67
CA SER A 521 -31.44 22.10 -3.04
C SER A 521 -30.87 21.09 -4.03
N GLY A 522 -31.33 21.03 -5.26
CA GLY A 522 -31.14 20.00 -6.30
C GLY A 522 -29.74 19.45 -6.65
N SER A 523 -28.71 19.70 -5.82
CA SER A 523 -27.34 19.16 -5.97
C SER A 523 -27.10 17.84 -5.23
N VAL A 524 -28.13 17.29 -4.55
CA VAL A 524 -28.01 16.04 -3.78
C VAL A 524 -28.78 14.92 -4.47
N TYR A 525 -28.11 13.80 -4.69
CA TYR A 525 -28.71 12.61 -5.27
C TYR A 525 -28.58 11.42 -4.31
N ARG A 526 -29.70 10.70 -4.08
CA ARG A 526 -29.69 9.48 -3.30
C ARG A 526 -29.82 8.25 -4.19
N TRP A 527 -28.86 7.37 -4.04
CA TRP A 527 -28.88 6.03 -4.60
C TRP A 527 -29.30 5.03 -3.53
N THR A 528 -30.44 4.41 -3.68
CA THR A 528 -31.07 3.58 -2.64
C THR A 528 -30.70 2.10 -2.71
N SER A 529 -30.00 1.65 -3.76
CA SER A 529 -29.56 0.26 -3.83
C SER A 529 -28.62 -0.09 -2.67
N THR A 530 -28.80 -1.26 -2.10
CA THR A 530 -27.96 -1.84 -1.05
C THR A 530 -27.31 -3.15 -1.50
N ASP A 531 -27.51 -3.55 -2.74
CA ASP A 531 -26.87 -4.72 -3.33
C ASP A 531 -25.50 -4.32 -3.89
N TRP A 532 -24.48 -4.51 -3.07
CA TRP A 532 -23.10 -4.18 -3.38
C TRP A 532 -22.22 -5.41 -3.62
N GLN A 533 -22.77 -6.61 -3.40
CA GLN A 533 -21.97 -7.83 -3.34
C GLN A 533 -21.36 -8.18 -4.69
N PRO A 534 -20.05 -8.53 -4.74
CA PRO A 534 -19.43 -9.06 -5.93
C PRO A 534 -19.89 -10.50 -6.18
N GLN A 535 -19.76 -10.93 -7.42
CA GLN A 535 -19.84 -12.34 -7.75
C GLN A 535 -18.49 -13.01 -7.49
N THR A 536 -18.49 -14.13 -6.76
CA THR A 536 -17.28 -14.97 -6.68
C THR A 536 -17.12 -15.70 -8.01
N LYS A 537 -16.01 -15.48 -8.70
CA LYS A 537 -15.66 -16.17 -9.96
C LYS A 537 -14.31 -16.84 -9.85
N THR A 538 -14.20 -18.01 -10.45
CA THR A 538 -12.90 -18.64 -10.69
C THR A 538 -12.23 -17.93 -11.85
N ILE A 539 -11.16 -17.17 -11.58
CA ILE A 539 -10.40 -16.42 -12.58
C ILE A 539 -9.32 -17.34 -13.15
N ARG A 540 -9.44 -17.67 -14.44
CA ARG A 540 -8.46 -18.51 -15.12
C ARG A 540 -7.19 -17.73 -15.41
N THR A 541 -6.08 -18.22 -14.90
CA THR A 541 -4.77 -17.61 -15.13
C THR A 541 -3.70 -18.70 -15.35
N LEU A 542 -2.55 -18.30 -15.87
CA LEU A 542 -1.41 -19.19 -16.03
C LEU A 542 -0.79 -19.69 -14.70
N GLN A 543 -1.13 -19.04 -13.60
CA GLN A 543 -0.57 -19.34 -12.27
C GLN A 543 -1.54 -20.14 -11.38
N GLY A 544 -2.72 -20.48 -11.91
CA GLY A 544 -3.79 -21.19 -11.21
C GLY A 544 -5.14 -20.49 -11.39
N ASP A 545 -6.15 -21.08 -10.84
CA ASP A 545 -7.55 -20.64 -10.99
C ASP A 545 -8.12 -20.17 -9.65
N PRO A 546 -7.69 -19.01 -9.13
CA PRO A 546 -8.18 -18.50 -7.84
C PRO A 546 -9.66 -18.10 -7.93
N GLU A 547 -10.37 -18.26 -6.82
CA GLU A 547 -11.66 -17.63 -6.63
C GLU A 547 -11.48 -16.15 -6.24
N MET A 548 -12.07 -15.25 -7.03
CA MET A 548 -11.95 -13.81 -6.86
C MET A 548 -13.31 -13.14 -6.81
N PRO A 549 -13.49 -12.11 -5.97
CA PRO A 549 -14.66 -11.25 -6.03
C PRO A 549 -14.59 -10.37 -7.30
N VAL A 550 -15.60 -10.45 -8.14
CA VAL A 550 -15.70 -9.69 -9.38
C VAL A 550 -16.98 -8.87 -9.38
N TYR A 551 -16.84 -7.57 -9.46
CA TYR A 551 -17.97 -6.65 -9.63
C TYR A 551 -18.39 -6.59 -11.10
N SER A 552 -19.69 -6.35 -11.35
CA SER A 552 -20.17 -6.13 -12.72
C SER A 552 -19.51 -4.91 -13.33
N ARG A 553 -19.02 -5.03 -14.56
CA ARG A 553 -18.48 -3.90 -15.30
C ARG A 553 -19.57 -2.89 -15.68
N LEU A 554 -19.22 -1.63 -15.72
CA LEU A 554 -20.15 -0.54 -16.00
C LEU A 554 -20.95 -0.72 -17.30
N PRO A 555 -20.37 -1.18 -18.42
CA PRO A 555 -21.15 -1.41 -19.65
C PRO A 555 -22.31 -2.41 -19.50
N ASP A 556 -22.16 -3.36 -18.58
CA ASP A 556 -23.14 -4.45 -18.34
C ASP A 556 -24.02 -4.21 -17.11
N ASP A 557 -23.89 -3.05 -16.45
CA ASP A 557 -24.59 -2.72 -15.21
C ASP A 557 -25.47 -1.46 -15.36
N ALA A 558 -26.74 -1.67 -15.57
CA ALA A 558 -27.70 -0.56 -15.74
C ALA A 558 -27.80 0.34 -14.50
N GLY A 559 -27.65 -0.24 -13.30
CA GLY A 559 -27.63 0.50 -12.04
C GLY A 559 -26.38 1.40 -11.96
N GLY A 560 -25.21 0.84 -12.24
CA GLY A 560 -23.96 1.57 -12.32
C GLY A 560 -24.03 2.73 -13.32
N GLN A 561 -24.58 2.49 -14.52
CA GLN A 561 -24.77 3.54 -15.55
C GLN A 561 -25.67 4.69 -15.04
N GLN A 562 -26.74 4.37 -14.31
CA GLN A 562 -27.61 5.40 -13.72
C GLN A 562 -26.87 6.20 -12.63
N LEU A 563 -26.08 5.53 -11.78
CA LEU A 563 -25.32 6.19 -10.75
C LEU A 563 -24.25 7.11 -11.36
N ILE A 564 -23.48 6.65 -12.34
CA ILE A 564 -22.48 7.45 -13.05
C ILE A 564 -23.11 8.67 -13.74
N ALA A 565 -24.26 8.51 -14.39
CA ALA A 565 -25.01 9.64 -14.97
C ALA A 565 -25.51 10.64 -13.91
N ALA A 566 -25.89 10.16 -12.71
CA ALA A 566 -26.27 11.04 -11.61
C ALA A 566 -25.07 11.79 -11.03
N ILE A 567 -23.92 11.14 -10.88
CA ILE A 567 -22.66 11.77 -10.46
C ILE A 567 -22.28 12.88 -11.46
N GLU A 568 -22.38 12.63 -12.77
CA GLU A 568 -22.09 13.65 -13.79
C GLU A 568 -22.96 14.90 -13.62
N LYS A 569 -24.22 14.74 -13.31
CA LYS A 569 -25.12 15.88 -13.07
C LYS A 569 -24.74 16.65 -11.82
N THR A 570 -24.40 15.96 -10.71
CA THR A 570 -24.06 16.63 -9.44
C THR A 570 -22.75 17.40 -9.52
N CYS A 571 -21.82 17.00 -10.37
CA CYS A 571 -20.53 17.71 -10.54
C CYS A 571 -20.52 18.72 -11.71
N GLY A 572 -21.63 18.88 -12.43
CA GLY A 572 -21.73 19.83 -13.54
C GLY A 572 -21.03 19.39 -14.83
N GLY A 573 -20.94 18.09 -15.07
CA GLY A 573 -20.29 17.44 -16.20
C GLY A 573 -18.86 16.98 -15.90
N TYR A 574 -18.45 15.87 -16.48
CA TYR A 574 -17.12 15.33 -16.27
C TYR A 574 -16.02 16.15 -16.94
N TRP A 575 -14.90 16.27 -16.24
CA TRP A 575 -13.71 16.93 -16.79
C TRP A 575 -13.09 16.12 -17.93
N LEU A 576 -12.95 14.81 -17.74
CA LEU A 576 -12.48 13.88 -18.76
C LEU A 576 -13.65 13.12 -19.36
N ARG A 577 -13.72 13.08 -20.70
CA ARG A 577 -14.59 12.22 -21.48
C ARG A 577 -13.77 11.53 -22.53
N THR A 578 -13.99 10.26 -22.76
CA THR A 578 -13.23 9.44 -23.68
C THR A 578 -14.04 8.24 -24.15
N ASP A 579 -13.70 7.70 -25.30
CA ASP A 579 -14.20 6.43 -25.83
C ASP A 579 -13.26 5.24 -25.54
N ALA A 580 -12.27 5.45 -24.67
CA ALA A 580 -11.39 4.37 -24.24
C ALA A 580 -12.20 3.20 -23.65
N PRO A 581 -11.84 1.95 -23.94
CA PRO A 581 -12.54 0.81 -23.35
C PRO A 581 -12.32 0.75 -21.82
N TRP A 582 -13.28 0.18 -21.10
CA TRP A 582 -13.23 0.03 -19.63
C TRP A 582 -11.94 -0.67 -19.11
N SER A 583 -11.25 -1.45 -19.95
CA SER A 583 -9.97 -2.08 -19.64
C SER A 583 -8.76 -1.13 -19.68
N VAL A 584 -8.99 0.15 -19.98
CA VAL A 584 -8.00 1.23 -19.84
C VAL A 584 -8.28 1.98 -18.55
N ARG A 585 -7.24 2.30 -17.80
CA ARG A 585 -7.32 3.13 -16.59
C ARG A 585 -6.68 4.49 -16.85
N THR A 586 -7.18 5.51 -16.16
CA THR A 586 -6.70 6.87 -16.32
C THR A 586 -6.43 7.56 -14.98
N ARG A 587 -5.42 8.42 -14.97
CA ARG A 587 -5.09 9.29 -13.86
C ARG A 587 -4.51 10.60 -14.38
N ALA A 588 -4.80 11.72 -13.74
CA ALA A 588 -4.25 13.02 -14.12
C ALA A 588 -3.71 13.77 -12.91
N TRP A 589 -2.64 14.52 -13.12
CA TRP A 589 -1.94 15.31 -12.09
C TRP A 589 -1.58 16.69 -12.64
N ARG A 590 -1.38 17.66 -11.75
CA ARG A 590 -0.50 18.79 -12.03
C ARG A 590 0.92 18.34 -11.72
N ALA A 591 1.83 18.45 -12.67
CA ALA A 591 3.23 18.16 -12.44
C ALA A 591 3.83 19.19 -11.46
N ARG A 592 4.76 18.74 -10.58
CA ARG A 592 5.38 19.60 -9.58
C ARG A 592 6.43 20.51 -10.19
N ASP A 593 7.26 19.96 -11.07
CA ASP A 593 8.52 20.56 -11.50
C ASP A 593 8.42 21.24 -12.87
N THR A 594 7.25 21.17 -13.50
CA THR A 594 7.01 21.78 -14.83
C THR A 594 5.56 22.20 -15.02
N ALA A 595 5.33 23.21 -15.86
CA ALA A 595 4.00 23.69 -16.20
C ALA A 595 3.29 22.69 -17.15
N ALA A 596 2.81 21.58 -16.61
CA ALA A 596 2.17 20.53 -17.39
C ALA A 596 1.10 19.78 -16.56
N ILE A 597 0.15 19.20 -17.29
CA ILE A 597 -0.83 18.24 -16.78
C ILE A 597 -0.62 16.93 -17.55
N PRO A 598 0.14 15.98 -17.05
CA PRO A 598 0.16 14.63 -17.59
C PRO A 598 -1.15 13.90 -17.28
N VAL A 599 -1.77 13.36 -18.32
CA VAL A 599 -2.88 12.41 -18.21
C VAL A 599 -2.33 11.04 -18.57
N HIS A 600 -2.32 10.16 -17.59
CA HIS A 600 -1.78 8.80 -17.71
C HIS A 600 -2.85 7.84 -18.18
N TRP A 601 -2.43 6.92 -19.05
CA TRP A 601 -3.26 5.89 -19.66
C TRP A 601 -2.59 4.54 -19.48
N ILE A 602 -3.32 3.55 -18.93
CA ILE A 602 -2.82 2.19 -18.68
C ILE A 602 -3.77 1.20 -19.36
N ASN A 603 -3.26 0.42 -20.30
CA ASN A 603 -4.00 -0.61 -21.00
C ASN A 603 -3.72 -1.98 -20.37
N TYR A 604 -4.75 -2.61 -19.84
CA TYR A 604 -4.67 -3.94 -19.24
C TYR A 604 -4.88 -5.10 -20.23
N ARG A 605 -5.20 -4.81 -21.49
CA ARG A 605 -5.42 -5.84 -22.51
C ARG A 605 -4.12 -6.48 -22.96
N GLN A 606 -4.10 -7.78 -22.92
CA GLN A 606 -2.96 -8.59 -23.34
C GLN A 606 -3.40 -10.00 -23.74
N ASP A 607 -2.52 -10.75 -24.35
CA ASP A 607 -2.70 -12.18 -24.55
C ASP A 607 -2.60 -12.88 -23.17
N GLU A 608 -3.76 -13.26 -22.62
CA GLU A 608 -3.87 -13.86 -21.28
C GLU A 608 -3.34 -15.29 -21.25
N ALA A 609 -3.19 -15.96 -22.38
CA ALA A 609 -2.62 -17.28 -22.51
C ALA A 609 -1.09 -17.28 -22.64
N ALA A 610 -0.48 -16.14 -22.90
CA ALA A 610 0.97 -16.05 -23.07
C ALA A 610 1.71 -16.08 -21.72
N ALA A 611 2.82 -16.81 -21.68
CA ALA A 611 3.71 -16.89 -20.50
C ALA A 611 4.47 -15.59 -20.24
N ILE A 612 4.63 -14.75 -21.27
CA ILE A 612 5.25 -13.42 -21.19
C ILE A 612 4.20 -12.33 -21.46
N GLU A 613 4.53 -11.10 -21.14
CA GLU A 613 3.65 -9.96 -21.38
C GLU A 613 3.56 -9.61 -22.87
N ILE A 614 2.45 -9.97 -23.52
CA ILE A 614 2.12 -9.65 -24.92
C ILE A 614 0.91 -8.70 -24.94
N PRO A 615 1.12 -7.37 -24.98
CA PRO A 615 0.03 -6.42 -24.97
C PRO A 615 -0.80 -6.47 -26.26
N ILE A 616 -2.09 -6.28 -26.10
CA ILE A 616 -3.02 -6.04 -27.21
C ILE A 616 -3.31 -4.53 -27.23
N PRO A 617 -2.68 -3.76 -28.13
CA PRO A 617 -2.85 -2.32 -28.17
C PRO A 617 -4.30 -1.89 -28.38
N VAL A 618 -4.65 -0.72 -27.87
CA VAL A 618 -5.93 -0.05 -28.10
C VAL A 618 -5.69 1.29 -28.77
N GLY A 619 -6.69 1.78 -29.51
CA GLY A 619 -6.66 3.05 -30.20
C GLY A 619 -7.18 2.95 -31.64
N PRO A 620 -7.44 4.09 -32.28
CA PRO A 620 -7.32 5.44 -31.71
C PRO A 620 -8.27 5.65 -30.53
N ILE A 621 -7.89 6.56 -29.60
CA ILE A 621 -8.71 6.92 -28.44
C ILE A 621 -9.02 8.42 -28.54
N HIS A 622 -10.29 8.74 -28.61
CA HIS A 622 -10.72 10.13 -28.53
C HIS A 622 -10.76 10.64 -27.09
N VAL A 623 -10.24 11.84 -26.87
CA VAL A 623 -10.15 12.49 -25.55
C VAL A 623 -10.75 13.89 -25.62
N ASP A 624 -11.64 14.20 -24.70
CA ASP A 624 -12.21 15.51 -24.45
C ASP A 624 -11.98 15.89 -22.97
N LEU A 625 -11.03 16.79 -22.73
CA LEU A 625 -10.60 17.17 -21.39
C LEU A 625 -10.90 18.64 -21.10
N ARG A 626 -11.61 18.92 -20.00
CA ARG A 626 -11.73 20.28 -19.48
C ARG A 626 -10.46 20.66 -18.73
N LEU A 627 -9.88 21.77 -19.11
CA LEU A 627 -8.73 22.34 -18.39
C LEU A 627 -9.21 23.20 -17.22
N PRO A 628 -8.41 23.31 -16.14
CA PRO A 628 -8.63 24.30 -15.10
C PRO A 628 -8.65 25.72 -15.67
N ASP A 629 -9.46 26.58 -15.05
CA ASP A 629 -9.68 27.96 -15.56
C ASP A 629 -8.43 28.86 -15.44
N ASP A 630 -7.46 28.46 -14.62
CA ASP A 630 -6.22 29.18 -14.31
C ASP A 630 -5.04 28.84 -15.25
N VAL A 631 -5.27 28.03 -16.29
CA VAL A 631 -4.19 27.58 -17.18
C VAL A 631 -4.45 27.93 -18.63
N GLN A 632 -3.37 28.15 -19.40
CA GLN A 632 -3.40 28.33 -20.84
C GLN A 632 -2.65 27.20 -21.53
N LEU A 633 -3.29 26.62 -22.54
CA LEU A 633 -2.71 25.55 -23.34
C LEU A 633 -1.60 26.09 -24.26
N ASP A 634 -0.47 25.38 -24.29
CA ASP A 634 0.58 25.57 -25.32
C ASP A 634 0.44 24.49 -26.41
N ARG A 635 0.65 23.23 -26.05
CA ARG A 635 0.56 22.08 -26.96
C ARG A 635 0.24 20.80 -26.21
N ILE A 636 -0.06 19.72 -26.96
CA ILE A 636 -0.26 18.38 -26.42
C ILE A 636 0.77 17.44 -27.02
N GLU A 637 1.40 16.64 -26.16
CA GLU A 637 2.40 15.65 -26.53
C GLU A 637 1.92 14.26 -26.12
N TRP A 638 2.08 13.26 -27.01
CA TRP A 638 1.91 11.86 -26.65
C TRP A 638 3.27 11.22 -26.43
N ARG A 639 3.45 10.57 -25.27
CA ARG A 639 4.71 9.94 -24.83
C ARG A 639 4.44 8.56 -24.27
N TYR A 640 5.27 7.58 -24.66
CA TYR A 640 5.18 6.22 -24.13
C TYR A 640 6.55 5.50 -24.23
N PRO A 641 6.82 4.47 -23.37
CA PRO A 641 8.16 3.88 -23.22
C PRO A 641 8.76 3.24 -24.47
N GLU A 642 7.93 2.76 -25.40
CA GLU A 642 8.38 2.13 -26.64
C GLU A 642 8.78 3.14 -27.73
N MET A 643 8.69 4.44 -27.42
CA MET A 643 8.97 5.52 -28.37
C MET A 643 10.10 6.43 -27.86
N LYS A 644 11.00 6.83 -28.77
CA LYS A 644 12.10 7.74 -28.41
C LYS A 644 11.70 9.20 -28.38
N GLU A 645 10.83 9.62 -29.30
CA GLU A 645 10.45 11.01 -29.46
C GLU A 645 8.96 11.19 -29.19
N ALA A 646 8.59 12.33 -28.59
CA ALA A 646 7.20 12.67 -28.37
C ALA A 646 6.49 12.95 -29.72
N ILE A 647 5.23 12.56 -29.80
CA ILE A 647 4.35 12.97 -30.89
C ILE A 647 3.58 14.21 -30.45
N THR A 648 3.68 15.31 -31.19
CA THR A 648 2.74 16.43 -31.01
C THR A 648 1.39 16.02 -31.60
N LEU A 649 0.34 16.12 -30.78
CA LEU A 649 -1.02 15.77 -31.19
C LEU A 649 -1.75 16.99 -31.72
N ASP A 650 -2.44 16.80 -32.85
CA ASP A 650 -3.42 17.77 -33.34
C ASP A 650 -4.55 17.89 -32.29
N HIS A 651 -4.99 19.11 -32.03
CA HIS A 651 -6.01 19.37 -31.03
C HIS A 651 -6.91 20.55 -31.43
N ALA A 652 -8.11 20.56 -30.85
CA ALA A 652 -8.99 21.73 -30.86
C ALA A 652 -9.26 22.18 -29.42
N PHE A 653 -9.33 23.50 -29.22
CA PHE A 653 -9.64 24.09 -27.92
C PHE A 653 -10.84 25.03 -28.03
N ALA A 654 -11.91 24.71 -27.29
CA ALA A 654 -13.13 25.52 -27.24
C ALA A 654 -13.79 25.38 -25.87
N ASP A 655 -14.37 26.46 -25.37
CA ASP A 655 -15.17 26.50 -24.13
C ASP A 655 -14.45 25.88 -22.89
N GLY A 656 -13.13 26.10 -22.81
CA GLY A 656 -12.31 25.55 -21.72
C GLY A 656 -12.04 24.05 -21.82
N ARG A 657 -12.36 23.44 -22.96
CA ARG A 657 -12.12 22.03 -23.24
C ARG A 657 -11.14 21.85 -24.39
N VAL A 658 -10.29 20.85 -24.28
CA VAL A 658 -9.38 20.45 -25.35
C VAL A 658 -9.76 19.05 -25.83
N THR A 659 -9.85 18.89 -27.14
CA THR A 659 -10.10 17.60 -27.78
C THR A 659 -8.91 17.19 -28.62
N PHE A 660 -8.53 15.92 -28.54
CA PHE A 660 -7.43 15.32 -29.29
C PHE A 660 -7.62 13.79 -29.41
N GLU A 661 -6.76 13.16 -30.19
CA GLU A 661 -6.79 11.72 -30.39
C GLU A 661 -5.43 11.11 -30.02
N ILE A 662 -5.44 10.04 -29.19
CA ILE A 662 -4.29 9.19 -28.92
C ILE A 662 -4.24 8.12 -29.99
N PRO A 663 -3.21 8.09 -30.86
CA PRO A 663 -3.23 7.19 -32.01
C PRO A 663 -3.15 5.71 -31.63
N ARG A 664 -2.41 5.41 -30.59
CA ARG A 664 -2.20 4.03 -30.12
C ARG A 664 -1.68 4.01 -28.68
N LEU A 665 -2.30 3.19 -27.84
CA LEU A 665 -1.84 2.87 -26.48
C LEU A 665 -1.44 1.39 -26.43
N ILE A 666 -0.15 1.11 -26.18
CA ILE A 666 0.37 -0.27 -26.08
C ILE A 666 0.10 -0.81 -24.69
N VAL A 667 0.81 -0.31 -23.68
CA VAL A 667 0.60 -0.65 -22.25
C VAL A 667 0.40 0.64 -21.45
N TYR A 668 1.35 1.53 -21.48
CA TYR A 668 1.36 2.76 -20.72
C TYR A 668 1.79 3.94 -21.60
N GLY A 669 1.18 5.09 -21.36
CA GLY A 669 1.58 6.33 -21.99
C GLY A 669 0.96 7.55 -21.31
N MET A 670 1.45 8.72 -21.67
CA MET A 670 0.98 10.01 -21.15
C MET A 670 0.60 10.94 -22.31
N SER A 671 -0.60 11.49 -22.27
CA SER A 671 -0.89 12.72 -22.98
C SER A 671 -0.53 13.91 -22.09
N VAL A 672 0.54 14.61 -22.48
CA VAL A 672 1.10 15.72 -21.70
C VAL A 672 0.53 17.02 -22.21
N ILE A 673 -0.32 17.64 -21.44
CA ILE A 673 -0.87 18.96 -21.71
C ILE A 673 0.17 19.99 -21.25
N ARG A 674 0.94 20.55 -22.19
CA ARG A 674 1.90 21.61 -21.88
C ARG A 674 1.17 22.94 -21.73
N LEU A 675 1.50 23.64 -20.66
CA LEU A 675 0.88 24.92 -20.32
C LEU A 675 1.86 26.05 -20.63
N GLN A 676 1.31 27.23 -20.99
CA GLN A 676 2.13 28.41 -21.15
C GLN A 676 2.74 28.80 -19.78
N PRO A 677 3.98 29.29 -19.74
CA PRO A 677 4.53 29.87 -18.53
C PRO A 677 3.66 31.02 -18.02
N SER A 678 3.33 30.99 -16.74
CA SER A 678 2.58 32.07 -16.08
C SER A 678 3.38 33.34 -15.94
#